data_2facb2a764dfb69b1612b2720128045b
#
_entry.id   2facb2a764dfb69b1612b2720128045b
#
_cell.length_a   1.000
_cell.length_b   1.000
_cell.length_c   1.000
_cell.angle_alpha   90.00
_cell.angle_beta   90.00
_cell.angle_gamma   90.00
#
_symmetry.space_group_name_H-M   'P 1'
#
loop_
_entity.id
_entity.type
_entity.pdbx_description
1 polymer ?
#
loop_
_entity_poly.entity_id
_entity_poly.type
_entity_poly.pdbx_seq_one_letter_code
_entity_poly.pdbx_strand_id
1 'polypeptide(L)'
;GASYSIDLTKLKDGWNTVGFCKLNGRSRCDIQFLRSPSGPVFVDAVQLDYVGYDLHYTEFSDEMVKLWTLNSMIAGDTGLSGTNGSAYLTGTGWNNVLMDVTFTASGSGKFGLIVGGTAEAWETLTYEDSVFVLKDATGKEVAKSTACKVLDGEEHQLRLNTDAPYLQLILDGEELLKIDRPVRSGNVGVFTDGVTLNISKVGISKAKEANSGSYEVKLDDPQQTIWGLGIEVQSDSIGSFNQGLPEETWSVPHDLTESERQRLYKDMLSGFRFLRLATGLYYRGTDAEGKHLRERWDTQNEELAEMIRVSGIEGADWEYWSPTPYFKGNGSYLGGTLKCWTKNWKFYGDEEKTHEFLVDFANTIKEDMAYLTENGIPITQFGLNNEPHVGYYSEVPGAGGYSTCIYTDEDYYNTAKVVLPILREAYPDLHIHASSHYGQYGRGCALIRQDQELLDCIDAWTYHMIGNNSNDQIISKDSLNGNKGTRTDGKEIDVYNNEFEYLDNGTSDWKCINTAQSLMNWMTFENSPTWHWLHMLKPIGNGEGYGYGLGFWRKQGDTTAYDDKYNSLEEGTWDYNWQNWNAIRGFLKYMPWDSVRYTVDEDVTRYDQRIMAWKTPEGQLVIALTNRDESNAFQFNLNTGLDGKTFHGYRYTPWDHEEIDLGTKIGSQIDPTLPALSIEFWVQDADESMKKAESVTLDESTLTLAVNGTKQLTATVNPDDAANKNVRWTSSDSTVVKVDENGNLTALKEGVATITATVISGSGRIKDSCEVTVTSETSEVNKTALKAVIDEAETKKKDDYTDNSWTPFASALGEAKKVYDNEGASQEDVDAAAAKLNKAIADLQKKPTIDSGDPIGTILPLLPALGSDTQVNFPFNDVSKADWYYDSVRSVWYNGLIDGVTKYEFQPDSTLTVAQAIKLAAAL
;
A
#
# COMPACT_ATOMS: atom_id res chain seq x y z
N GLY A 1 42.75 -16.72 1.38
CA GLY A 1 43.32 -17.86 2.04
C GLY A 1 44.11 -17.41 3.26
N ALA A 2 44.12 -18.21 4.31
CA ALA A 2 44.95 -17.94 5.46
C ALA A 2 46.42 -18.24 5.11
N SER A 3 47.33 -17.43 5.63
CA SER A 3 48.77 -17.61 5.45
C SER A 3 49.44 -17.55 6.83
N TYR A 4 50.14 -18.55 7.20
CA TYR A 4 50.84 -18.68 8.49
C TYR A 4 52.32 -18.70 8.27
N SER A 5 53.06 -17.97 9.10
CA SER A 5 54.53 -18.01 9.12
C SER A 5 54.97 -18.90 10.28
N ILE A 6 55.68 -19.93 9.97
CA ILE A 6 56.16 -20.90 10.95
C ILE A 6 57.62 -20.56 11.30
N ASP A 7 57.90 -20.36 12.60
CA ASP A 7 59.23 -20.27 13.14
C ASP A 7 59.79 -21.68 13.40
N LEU A 8 60.61 -22.15 12.49
CA LEU A 8 61.21 -23.49 12.55
C LEU A 8 61.98 -23.81 13.84
N THR A 9 62.46 -22.77 14.55
CA THR A 9 63.19 -22.95 15.82
C THR A 9 62.28 -23.28 16.98
N LYS A 10 60.95 -23.10 16.83
CA LYS A 10 59.97 -23.38 17.88
C LYS A 10 59.17 -24.66 17.65
N LEU A 11 59.47 -25.39 16.55
CA LEU A 11 58.79 -26.64 16.29
C LEU A 11 59.30 -27.71 17.29
N LYS A 12 58.36 -28.54 17.73
CA LYS A 12 58.65 -29.70 18.62
C LYS A 12 58.74 -30.94 17.81
N ASP A 13 59.38 -31.99 18.39
CA ASP A 13 59.31 -33.32 17.82
C ASP A 13 57.87 -33.81 17.83
N GLY A 14 57.37 -34.31 16.69
CA GLY A 14 56.00 -34.73 16.49
C GLY A 14 55.10 -33.70 15.84
N TRP A 15 53.81 -33.77 16.12
CA TRP A 15 52.81 -32.88 15.54
C TRP A 15 52.91 -31.47 16.11
N ASN A 16 52.78 -30.46 15.22
CA ASN A 16 52.70 -29.03 15.58
C ASN A 16 51.49 -28.45 14.92
N THR A 17 50.60 -27.85 15.68
CA THR A 17 49.46 -27.10 15.15
C THR A 17 49.92 -25.73 14.68
N VAL A 18 49.82 -25.48 13.40
CA VAL A 18 50.39 -24.27 12.76
C VAL A 18 49.39 -23.20 12.38
N GLY A 19 48.13 -23.51 12.42
CA GLY A 19 47.11 -22.50 12.14
C GLY A 19 45.71 -23.05 12.09
N PHE A 20 44.76 -22.14 11.96
CA PHE A 20 43.32 -22.38 11.81
C PHE A 20 42.82 -21.73 10.52
N CYS A 21 42.01 -22.40 9.70
CA CYS A 21 41.45 -21.83 8.49
C CYS A 21 40.00 -22.21 8.29
N LYS A 22 39.20 -21.25 7.78
CA LYS A 22 37.82 -21.44 7.37
C LYS A 22 37.75 -21.84 5.90
N LEU A 23 37.12 -22.95 5.56
CA LEU A 23 37.00 -23.46 4.19
C LEU A 23 35.89 -22.76 3.38
N ASN A 24 35.05 -21.97 3.99
CA ASN A 24 33.98 -21.21 3.34
C ASN A 24 33.13 -22.04 2.35
N GLY A 25 32.70 -23.23 2.77
CA GLY A 25 31.89 -24.13 1.94
C GLY A 25 32.58 -24.73 0.73
N ARG A 26 33.89 -24.57 0.59
CA ARG A 26 34.66 -25.20 -0.50
C ARG A 26 34.97 -26.68 -0.15
N SER A 27 34.78 -27.53 -1.13
CA SER A 27 35.10 -28.97 -1.02
C SER A 27 36.59 -29.32 -1.15
N ARG A 28 37.40 -28.31 -1.43
CA ARG A 28 38.84 -28.49 -1.67
C ARG A 28 39.65 -27.43 -0.95
N CYS A 29 40.71 -27.87 -0.28
CA CYS A 29 41.74 -27.05 0.31
C CYS A 29 43.11 -27.39 -0.35
N ASP A 30 43.76 -26.39 -0.89
CA ASP A 30 45.10 -26.53 -1.44
C ASP A 30 46.09 -25.95 -0.41
N ILE A 31 47.04 -26.78 0.04
CA ILE A 31 48.11 -26.39 0.95
C ILE A 31 49.33 -26.06 0.11
N GLN A 32 49.79 -24.83 0.21
CA GLN A 32 50.99 -24.36 -0.51
C GLN A 32 52.09 -24.01 0.48
N PHE A 33 53.21 -24.58 0.28
CA PHE A 33 54.44 -24.20 1.01
C PHE A 33 55.16 -23.08 0.23
N LEU A 34 55.29 -21.93 0.86
CA LEU A 34 56.05 -20.85 0.28
C LEU A 34 57.54 -21.04 0.50
N ARG A 35 58.34 -20.52 -0.39
CA ARG A 35 59.80 -20.70 -0.39
C ARG A 35 60.43 -20.26 0.92
N SER A 36 61.22 -21.17 1.56
CA SER A 36 62.12 -20.82 2.63
C SER A 36 63.41 -20.21 2.08
N PRO A 37 63.88 -19.05 2.59
CA PRO A 37 65.10 -18.43 2.11
C PRO A 37 66.41 -19.11 2.60
N SER A 38 66.36 -19.98 3.60
CA SER A 38 67.56 -20.44 4.33
C SER A 38 67.88 -21.93 4.24
N GLY A 39 67.24 -22.70 3.40
CA GLY A 39 67.61 -24.13 3.22
C GLY A 39 66.40 -25.04 3.02
N PRO A 40 66.63 -26.37 2.84
CA PRO A 40 65.55 -27.32 2.67
C PRO A 40 64.74 -27.51 3.97
N VAL A 41 63.43 -27.54 3.85
CA VAL A 41 62.48 -27.92 4.91
C VAL A 41 61.85 -29.24 4.50
N PHE A 42 61.94 -30.22 5.40
CA PHE A 42 61.31 -31.52 5.23
C PHE A 42 60.01 -31.56 6.00
N VAL A 43 58.89 -31.81 5.30
CA VAL A 43 57.57 -32.01 5.89
C VAL A 43 57.19 -33.47 5.72
N ASP A 44 57.11 -34.18 6.82
CA ASP A 44 56.80 -35.63 6.82
C ASP A 44 55.33 -35.89 6.55
N ALA A 45 54.46 -35.12 7.22
CA ALA A 45 52.99 -35.16 7.01
C ALA A 45 52.33 -33.82 7.29
N VAL A 46 51.15 -33.63 6.72
CA VAL A 46 50.24 -32.53 7.04
C VAL A 46 48.86 -33.12 7.31
N GLN A 47 48.28 -32.75 8.44
CA GLN A 47 46.96 -33.19 8.84
C GLN A 47 46.03 -31.95 8.93
N LEU A 48 44.81 -32.10 8.50
CA LEU A 48 43.74 -31.12 8.69
C LEU A 48 42.64 -31.74 9.55
N ASP A 49 42.47 -31.22 10.74
CA ASP A 49 41.46 -31.69 11.67
C ASP A 49 40.27 -30.72 11.65
N TYR A 50 39.07 -31.26 11.61
CA TYR A 50 37.85 -30.47 11.74
C TYR A 50 37.57 -30.24 13.24
N VAL A 51 37.60 -28.98 13.66
CA VAL A 51 37.43 -28.60 15.07
C VAL A 51 36.05 -28.06 15.43
N GLY A 52 35.17 -27.88 14.45
CA GLY A 52 33.77 -27.45 14.67
C GLY A 52 33.55 -25.97 14.91
N TYR A 53 34.58 -25.14 14.87
CA TYR A 53 34.53 -23.70 15.10
C TYR A 53 34.84 -22.93 13.79
N ASP A 54 34.19 -21.81 13.56
CA ASP A 54 34.31 -21.08 12.29
C ASP A 54 35.00 -19.72 12.41
N LEU A 55 35.22 -19.21 13.64
CA LEU A 55 35.91 -17.94 13.86
C LEU A 55 37.30 -18.12 14.43
N HIS A 56 37.44 -18.90 15.46
CA HIS A 56 38.72 -19.10 16.14
C HIS A 56 38.74 -20.44 16.91
N TYR A 57 39.91 -21.04 16.96
CA TYR A 57 40.20 -22.21 17.83
C TYR A 57 41.63 -22.18 18.27
N THR A 58 41.92 -22.47 19.54
CA THR A 58 43.27 -22.59 20.05
C THR A 58 43.35 -23.54 21.26
N GLU A 59 44.47 -24.23 21.39
CA GLU A 59 44.94 -24.94 22.60
C GLU A 59 46.08 -24.18 23.31
N PHE A 60 46.38 -22.95 22.85
CA PHE A 60 47.41 -22.05 23.37
C PHE A 60 48.86 -22.53 23.29
N SER A 61 49.12 -23.66 22.73
CA SER A 61 50.45 -24.22 22.56
C SER A 61 51.08 -23.96 21.19
N ASP A 62 50.38 -23.20 20.35
CA ASP A 62 50.67 -23.01 18.93
C ASP A 62 50.81 -21.54 18.50
N GLU A 63 50.92 -21.31 17.23
CA GLU A 63 50.98 -19.95 16.61
C GLU A 63 49.68 -19.15 16.80
N MET A 64 48.55 -19.77 17.10
CA MET A 64 47.24 -19.08 17.26
C MET A 64 47.22 -18.21 18.53
N VAL A 65 48.09 -18.50 19.51
CA VAL A 65 48.23 -17.64 20.71
C VAL A 65 48.67 -16.22 20.35
N LYS A 66 49.32 -16.01 19.22
CA LYS A 66 49.75 -14.68 18.76
C LYS A 66 48.60 -13.73 18.44
N LEU A 67 47.42 -14.27 18.24
CA LEU A 67 46.19 -13.47 18.00
C LEU A 67 45.61 -12.93 19.30
N TRP A 68 46.05 -13.43 20.46
CA TRP A 68 45.58 -13.06 21.78
C TRP A 68 46.44 -11.96 22.38
N THR A 69 45.81 -11.03 23.06
CA THR A 69 46.49 -10.12 23.96
C THR A 69 46.55 -10.78 25.33
N LEU A 70 47.74 -11.04 25.83
CA LEU A 70 48.00 -11.67 27.12
C LEU A 70 48.49 -10.62 28.13
N ASN A 71 47.70 -10.43 29.19
CA ASN A 71 48.05 -9.55 30.30
C ASN A 71 48.27 -10.42 31.55
N SER A 72 49.50 -10.65 31.94
CA SER A 72 49.88 -11.48 33.09
C SER A 72 49.36 -12.91 33.10
N MET A 73 48.98 -13.43 31.93
CA MET A 73 48.69 -14.85 31.66
C MET A 73 49.75 -15.42 30.72
N ILE A 74 50.03 -16.70 30.86
CA ILE A 74 51.14 -17.38 30.15
C ILE A 74 50.56 -18.56 29.34
N ALA A 75 50.84 -18.57 28.06
CA ALA A 75 50.56 -19.72 27.19
C ALA A 75 51.72 -20.73 27.24
N GLY A 76 51.41 -22.00 27.28
CA GLY A 76 52.37 -23.10 27.35
C GLY A 76 51.80 -24.43 26.85
N ASP A 77 52.53 -25.50 27.07
CA ASP A 77 52.20 -26.84 26.53
C ASP A 77 50.88 -27.43 27.09
N THR A 78 50.41 -26.91 28.20
CA THR A 78 49.17 -27.36 28.88
C THR A 78 48.03 -26.38 28.72
N GLY A 79 48.18 -25.36 27.88
CA GLY A 79 47.15 -24.32 27.66
C GLY A 79 47.58 -22.95 28.17
N LEU A 80 46.62 -22.09 28.44
CA LEU A 80 46.78 -20.75 29.00
C LEU A 80 46.60 -20.79 30.51
N SER A 81 47.56 -20.24 31.28
CA SER A 81 47.50 -20.24 32.73
C SER A 81 47.79 -18.89 33.36
N GLY A 82 47.17 -18.62 34.51
CA GLY A 82 47.41 -17.42 35.30
C GLY A 82 46.67 -17.43 36.63
N THR A 83 47.07 -16.50 37.52
CA THR A 83 46.38 -16.30 38.78
C THR A 83 45.80 -14.87 38.88
N ASN A 84 46.45 -13.92 38.21
CA ASN A 84 45.97 -12.54 38.09
C ASN A 84 46.28 -12.04 36.68
N GLY A 85 45.26 -11.77 35.90
CA GLY A 85 45.45 -11.30 34.55
C GLY A 85 44.27 -11.54 33.62
N SER A 86 44.46 -11.26 32.36
CA SER A 86 43.49 -11.47 31.30
C SER A 86 44.11 -11.93 29.99
N ALA A 87 43.28 -12.58 29.16
CA ALA A 87 43.65 -12.93 27.83
C ALA A 87 42.46 -12.75 26.92
N TYR A 88 42.61 -12.00 25.83
CA TYR A 88 41.48 -11.67 24.96
C TYR A 88 41.90 -11.49 23.50
N LEU A 89 40.94 -11.70 22.62
CA LEU A 89 41.07 -11.42 21.20
C LEU A 89 40.65 -9.97 20.92
N THR A 90 41.53 -9.26 20.17
CA THR A 90 41.36 -7.84 19.84
C THR A 90 40.79 -7.62 18.44
N GLY A 91 40.11 -6.50 18.24
CA GLY A 91 39.71 -6.00 16.92
C GLY A 91 38.68 -6.84 16.17
N THR A 92 37.94 -7.64 16.88
CA THR A 92 37.05 -8.63 16.29
C THR A 92 35.66 -8.10 15.98
N GLY A 93 35.22 -7.04 16.70
CA GLY A 93 33.88 -6.47 16.46
C GLY A 93 32.73 -7.47 16.58
N TRP A 94 33.00 -8.63 17.22
CA TRP A 94 32.00 -9.69 17.33
C TRP A 94 30.99 -9.32 18.41
N ASN A 95 29.70 -9.32 18.02
CA ASN A 95 28.59 -9.10 18.94
C ASN A 95 27.76 -10.37 19.20
N ASN A 96 28.00 -11.42 18.41
CA ASN A 96 27.29 -12.69 18.53
C ASN A 96 28.30 -13.82 18.40
N VAL A 97 28.59 -14.46 19.50
CA VAL A 97 29.53 -15.58 19.51
C VAL A 97 29.00 -16.77 20.30
N LEU A 98 29.32 -17.96 19.83
CA LEU A 98 29.33 -19.17 20.60
C LEU A 98 30.78 -19.38 21.04
N MET A 99 31.07 -19.22 22.32
CA MET A 99 32.41 -19.40 22.88
C MET A 99 32.42 -20.60 23.82
N ASP A 100 33.22 -21.59 23.48
CA ASP A 100 33.48 -22.78 24.32
C ASP A 100 34.84 -22.64 24.99
N VAL A 101 34.88 -22.81 26.29
CA VAL A 101 36.12 -22.76 27.10
C VAL A 101 36.23 -24.04 27.92
N THR A 102 37.34 -24.78 27.74
CA THR A 102 37.68 -25.93 28.60
C THR A 102 38.73 -25.45 29.60
N PHE A 103 38.45 -25.58 30.89
CA PHE A 103 39.32 -25.03 31.92
C PHE A 103 39.32 -25.84 33.21
N THR A 104 40.38 -25.63 34.02
CA THR A 104 40.39 -25.99 35.42
C THR A 104 40.61 -24.75 36.27
N ALA A 105 39.96 -24.65 37.42
CA ALA A 105 40.08 -23.50 38.33
C ALA A 105 40.20 -23.97 39.75
N SER A 106 41.07 -23.29 40.51
CA SER A 106 41.30 -23.63 41.94
C SER A 106 41.73 -22.38 42.73
N GLY A 107 41.60 -22.44 44.06
CA GLY A 107 41.97 -21.36 44.95
C GLY A 107 40.77 -20.47 45.37
N SER A 108 41.00 -19.21 45.63
CA SER A 108 39.99 -18.29 46.09
C SER A 108 40.17 -16.93 45.42
N GLY A 109 39.07 -16.34 44.94
CA GLY A 109 39.08 -15.11 44.14
C GLY A 109 37.99 -15.10 43.13
N LYS A 110 38.22 -14.41 42.02
CA LYS A 110 37.24 -14.27 40.90
C LYS A 110 37.89 -14.66 39.59
N PHE A 111 37.11 -15.21 38.70
CA PHE A 111 37.53 -15.39 37.32
C PHE A 111 36.29 -15.32 36.41
N GLY A 112 36.46 -15.26 35.14
CA GLY A 112 35.30 -15.27 34.23
C GLY A 112 35.62 -15.05 32.77
N LEU A 113 34.58 -14.81 32.02
CA LEU A 113 34.64 -14.52 30.60
C LEU A 113 34.49 -13.02 30.34
N ILE A 114 35.22 -12.52 29.37
CA ILE A 114 35.01 -11.24 28.73
C ILE A 114 34.00 -11.48 27.60
N VAL A 115 32.85 -10.85 27.64
CA VAL A 115 31.74 -11.16 26.73
C VAL A 115 31.47 -10.05 25.74
N GLY A 116 32.15 -8.90 25.84
CA GLY A 116 32.02 -7.74 24.94
C GLY A 116 32.73 -6.52 25.52
N GLY A 117 32.63 -5.41 24.79
CA GLY A 117 33.22 -4.13 25.18
C GLY A 117 34.69 -3.98 24.74
N THR A 118 35.37 -3.00 25.28
CA THR A 118 36.76 -2.69 24.99
C THR A 118 37.66 -2.93 26.23
N ALA A 119 38.97 -2.87 26.03
CA ALA A 119 39.91 -3.05 27.16
C ALA A 119 39.78 -2.04 28.31
N GLU A 120 39.12 -0.89 28.03
CA GLU A 120 38.81 0.12 29.03
C GLU A 120 37.50 -0.14 29.79
N ALA A 121 36.59 -0.92 29.20
CA ALA A 121 35.28 -1.15 29.78
C ALA A 121 34.64 -2.43 29.23
N TRP A 122 35.03 -3.58 29.79
CA TRP A 122 34.48 -4.89 29.41
C TRP A 122 33.10 -5.17 30.01
N GLU A 123 32.26 -5.84 29.29
CA GLU A 123 31.18 -6.63 29.88
C GLU A 123 31.72 -8.01 30.26
N THR A 124 31.36 -8.50 31.44
CA THR A 124 31.97 -9.75 31.98
C THR A 124 30.93 -10.68 32.59
N LEU A 125 31.15 -11.96 32.42
CA LEU A 125 30.56 -13.01 33.25
C LEU A 125 31.57 -13.41 34.32
N THR A 126 31.42 -12.95 35.55
CA THR A 126 32.34 -13.11 36.65
C THR A 126 31.87 -14.21 37.58
N TYR A 127 32.67 -15.24 37.84
CA TYR A 127 32.42 -16.21 38.89
C TYR A 127 32.86 -15.65 40.24
N GLU A 128 31.90 -15.47 41.12
CA GLU A 128 32.08 -15.04 42.50
C GLU A 128 30.96 -15.59 43.37
N ASP A 129 31.24 -15.93 44.62
CA ASP A 129 30.26 -16.45 45.60
C ASP A 129 29.47 -17.68 45.07
N SER A 130 30.13 -18.57 44.35
CA SER A 130 29.52 -19.76 43.76
C SER A 130 28.46 -19.52 42.67
N VAL A 131 28.41 -18.34 42.04
CA VAL A 131 27.55 -18.01 40.91
C VAL A 131 28.34 -17.27 39.84
N PHE A 132 27.87 -17.30 38.61
CA PHE A 132 28.33 -16.38 37.56
C PHE A 132 27.47 -15.15 37.59
N VAL A 133 28.10 -13.98 37.68
CA VAL A 133 27.46 -12.68 37.68
C VAL A 133 27.76 -11.97 36.38
N LEU A 134 26.72 -11.64 35.60
CA LEU A 134 26.86 -10.76 34.45
C LEU A 134 26.97 -9.31 34.95
N LYS A 135 28.04 -8.64 34.54
CA LYS A 135 28.30 -7.22 34.83
C LYS A 135 28.40 -6.44 33.52
N ASP A 136 27.75 -5.29 33.48
CA ASP A 136 27.88 -4.35 32.38
C ASP A 136 29.26 -3.66 32.38
N ALA A 137 29.52 -2.87 31.31
CA ALA A 137 30.79 -2.16 31.16
C ALA A 137 31.10 -1.14 32.27
N THR A 138 30.13 -0.81 33.14
CA THR A 138 30.34 0.02 34.34
C THR A 138 30.67 -0.82 35.60
N GLY A 139 30.64 -2.14 35.46
CA GLY A 139 30.79 -3.10 36.53
C GLY A 139 29.51 -3.33 37.38
N LYS A 140 28.38 -2.78 36.94
CA LYS A 140 27.08 -2.99 37.59
C LYS A 140 26.56 -4.38 37.29
N GLU A 141 26.09 -5.08 38.32
CA GLU A 141 25.41 -6.37 38.21
C GLU A 141 24.13 -6.25 37.37
N VAL A 142 23.98 -7.15 36.39
CA VAL A 142 22.84 -7.24 35.49
C VAL A 142 22.00 -8.48 35.79
N ALA A 143 22.66 -9.62 35.97
CA ALA A 143 22.03 -10.91 36.24
C ALA A 143 22.97 -11.87 36.97
N LYS A 144 22.40 -12.89 37.59
CA LYS A 144 23.14 -13.98 38.25
C LYS A 144 22.67 -15.34 37.75
N SER A 145 23.62 -16.27 37.63
CA SER A 145 23.34 -17.68 37.35
C SER A 145 22.76 -18.39 38.57
N THR A 146 22.28 -19.60 38.39
CA THR A 146 22.11 -20.56 39.45
C THR A 146 23.46 -20.87 40.07
N ALA A 147 23.47 -21.35 41.31
CA ALA A 147 24.71 -21.70 42.03
C ALA A 147 25.40 -22.94 41.38
N CYS A 148 26.71 -22.83 41.19
CA CYS A 148 27.52 -23.91 40.65
C CYS A 148 28.88 -23.98 41.36
N LYS A 149 29.61 -25.08 41.16
CA LYS A 149 30.93 -25.29 41.77
C LYS A 149 31.95 -25.56 40.66
N VAL A 150 32.96 -24.72 40.55
CA VAL A 150 34.01 -24.76 39.52
C VAL A 150 35.42 -24.52 40.05
N LEU A 151 35.57 -24.23 41.35
CA LEU A 151 36.88 -24.00 42.01
C LEU A 151 37.36 -25.28 42.72
N ASP A 152 37.22 -26.45 42.10
CA ASP A 152 37.53 -27.75 42.64
C ASP A 152 38.78 -28.41 42.01
N GLY A 153 39.33 -27.77 41.00
CA GLY A 153 40.51 -28.26 40.31
C GLY A 153 40.21 -29.32 39.23
N GLU A 154 38.96 -29.68 39.04
CA GLU A 154 38.50 -30.58 37.98
C GLU A 154 38.36 -29.82 36.66
N GLU A 155 38.32 -30.56 35.54
CA GLU A 155 38.12 -29.97 34.22
C GLU A 155 36.62 -29.71 33.97
N HIS A 156 36.31 -28.49 33.56
CA HIS A 156 34.97 -28.02 33.24
C HIS A 156 34.89 -27.50 31.81
N GLN A 157 33.72 -27.61 31.22
CA GLN A 157 33.38 -27.00 29.91
C GLN A 157 32.35 -25.91 30.10
N LEU A 158 32.73 -24.67 29.81
CA LEU A 158 31.86 -23.52 29.87
C LEU A 158 31.52 -23.05 28.46
N ARG A 159 30.25 -23.06 28.13
CA ARG A 159 29.72 -22.52 26.88
C ARG A 159 28.98 -21.22 27.12
N LEU A 160 29.43 -20.18 26.44
CA LEU A 160 28.75 -18.91 26.35
C LEU A 160 28.10 -18.82 24.96
N ASN A 161 26.80 -18.63 24.95
CA ASN A 161 26.07 -18.29 23.73
C ASN A 161 25.53 -16.87 23.88
N THR A 162 25.94 -16.00 22.96
CA THR A 162 25.43 -14.60 22.90
C THR A 162 24.59 -14.39 21.65
N ASP A 163 23.90 -15.44 21.20
CA ASP A 163 22.98 -15.39 20.09
C ASP A 163 21.74 -14.57 20.48
N ALA A 164 21.69 -13.33 20.04
CA ALA A 164 20.59 -12.43 20.38
C ALA A 164 19.22 -13.06 20.03
N PRO A 165 18.18 -12.82 20.83
CA PRO A 165 18.13 -11.84 21.93
C PRO A 165 18.68 -12.35 23.27
N TYR A 166 19.24 -13.54 23.32
CA TYR A 166 19.65 -14.21 24.57
C TYR A 166 21.15 -14.06 24.84
N LEU A 167 21.46 -13.97 26.13
CA LEU A 167 22.75 -14.45 26.64
C LEU A 167 22.46 -15.73 27.41
N GLN A 168 23.14 -16.80 27.07
CA GLN A 168 23.00 -18.12 27.71
C GLN A 168 24.37 -18.64 28.16
N LEU A 169 24.41 -19.11 29.40
CA LEU A 169 25.60 -19.75 29.97
C LEU A 169 25.27 -21.20 30.33
N ILE A 170 26.08 -22.09 29.81
CA ILE A 170 25.97 -23.54 30.03
C ILE A 170 27.27 -24.03 30.60
N LEU A 171 27.25 -24.76 31.72
CA LEU A 171 28.38 -25.39 32.38
C LEU A 171 28.17 -26.90 32.35
N ASP A 172 29.12 -27.66 31.77
CA ASP A 172 29.12 -29.11 31.71
C ASP A 172 27.79 -29.70 31.13
N GLY A 173 27.17 -28.96 30.24
CA GLY A 173 25.88 -29.30 29.60
C GLY A 173 24.64 -28.83 30.35
N GLU A 174 24.78 -28.22 31.55
CA GLU A 174 23.67 -27.67 32.34
C GLU A 174 23.51 -26.15 32.14
N GLU A 175 22.30 -25.68 31.83
CA GLU A 175 22.01 -24.25 31.68
C GLU A 175 22.03 -23.58 33.07
N LEU A 176 22.93 -22.64 33.26
CA LEU A 176 23.06 -21.88 34.50
C LEU A 176 22.40 -20.52 34.46
N LEU A 177 22.36 -19.88 33.27
CA LEU A 177 21.82 -18.54 33.07
C LEU A 177 21.28 -18.44 31.67
N LYS A 178 20.07 -17.86 31.53
CA LYS A 178 19.50 -17.41 30.26
C LYS A 178 18.74 -16.12 30.48
N ILE A 179 19.08 -15.10 29.72
CA ILE A 179 18.45 -13.78 29.81
C ILE A 179 18.25 -13.19 28.43
N ASP A 180 17.17 -12.44 28.26
CA ASP A 180 16.87 -11.68 27.06
C ASP A 180 17.63 -10.35 27.10
N ARG A 181 18.86 -10.38 26.60
CA ARG A 181 19.71 -9.21 26.56
C ARG A 181 20.77 -9.32 25.47
N PRO A 182 20.85 -8.35 24.53
CA PRO A 182 21.96 -8.28 23.59
C PRO A 182 23.27 -7.92 24.32
N VAL A 183 24.36 -8.48 23.82
CA VAL A 183 25.71 -8.17 24.30
C VAL A 183 26.35 -7.11 23.42
N ARG A 184 27.17 -6.24 23.99
CA ARG A 184 27.92 -5.27 23.18
C ARG A 184 28.96 -5.98 22.32
N SER A 185 29.11 -5.50 21.10
CA SER A 185 30.23 -5.92 20.26
C SER A 185 31.56 -5.55 20.91
N GLY A 186 32.57 -6.36 20.72
CA GLY A 186 33.88 -6.06 21.24
C GLY A 186 34.78 -7.27 21.46
N ASN A 187 35.61 -7.20 22.46
CA ASN A 187 36.56 -8.24 22.78
C ASN A 187 35.87 -9.44 23.43
N VAL A 188 36.39 -10.61 23.16
CA VAL A 188 36.02 -11.85 23.85
C VAL A 188 37.28 -12.48 24.46
N GLY A 189 37.12 -13.08 25.62
CA GLY A 189 38.29 -13.61 26.31
C GLY A 189 37.98 -14.12 27.71
N VAL A 190 39.04 -14.19 28.51
CA VAL A 190 39.01 -14.71 29.88
C VAL A 190 39.80 -13.80 30.81
N PHE A 191 39.50 -13.81 32.11
CA PHE A 191 40.27 -13.13 33.11
C PHE A 191 40.22 -13.87 34.45
N THR A 192 41.21 -13.59 35.29
CA THR A 192 41.30 -14.15 36.64
C THR A 192 41.89 -13.13 37.63
N ASP A 193 41.42 -13.16 38.85
CA ASP A 193 41.85 -12.34 39.97
C ASP A 193 41.86 -13.22 41.23
N GLY A 194 43.02 -13.69 41.61
CA GLY A 194 43.25 -14.56 42.78
C GLY A 194 42.93 -16.06 42.54
N VAL A 195 42.28 -16.45 41.46
CA VAL A 195 42.01 -17.85 41.11
C VAL A 195 43.14 -18.39 40.20
N THR A 196 43.70 -19.54 40.53
CA THR A 196 44.56 -20.27 39.57
C THR A 196 43.69 -20.87 38.48
N LEU A 197 43.76 -20.25 37.29
CA LEU A 197 42.98 -20.65 36.11
C LEU A 197 43.89 -21.26 35.06
N ASN A 198 43.56 -22.46 34.57
CA ASN A 198 44.17 -23.09 33.41
C ASN A 198 43.10 -23.31 32.37
N ILE A 199 43.34 -22.87 31.14
CA ILE A 199 42.47 -23.04 30.00
C ILE A 199 43.16 -23.91 28.97
N SER A 200 42.63 -25.10 28.74
CA SER A 200 43.20 -26.06 27.77
C SER A 200 42.78 -25.75 26.32
N LYS A 201 41.56 -25.28 26.15
CA LYS A 201 41.01 -24.93 24.80
C LYS A 201 40.05 -23.76 24.83
N VAL A 202 40.05 -23.02 23.74
CA VAL A 202 39.01 -22.06 23.40
C VAL A 202 38.60 -22.24 21.94
N GLY A 203 37.31 -22.44 21.73
CA GLY A 203 36.70 -22.47 20.41
C GLY A 203 35.67 -21.37 20.30
N ILE A 204 35.65 -20.64 19.18
CA ILE A 204 34.72 -19.56 18.94
C ILE A 204 34.10 -19.74 17.56
N SER A 205 32.79 -19.82 17.53
CA SER A 205 32.00 -19.72 16.31
C SER A 205 31.36 -18.37 16.25
N LYS A 206 31.15 -17.84 15.04
CA LYS A 206 30.21 -16.77 14.84
C LYS A 206 28.86 -17.38 15.16
N ALA A 207 28.24 -16.91 16.23
CA ALA A 207 26.83 -17.10 16.33
C ALA A 207 26.20 -16.39 15.13
N LYS A 208 25.08 -16.85 14.67
CA LYS A 208 24.35 -16.23 13.56
C LYS A 208 24.19 -14.73 13.78
N GLU A 209 23.97 -13.96 12.71
CA GLU A 209 23.76 -12.52 12.80
C GLU A 209 22.76 -12.16 13.90
N ALA A 210 22.92 -10.96 14.49
CA ALA A 210 22.15 -10.53 15.65
C ALA A 210 20.66 -10.87 15.50
N ASN A 211 20.11 -11.64 16.44
CA ASN A 211 18.68 -11.98 16.45
C ASN A 211 17.81 -10.80 16.92
N SER A 212 18.32 -9.58 16.86
CA SER A 212 17.57 -8.36 17.14
C SER A 212 18.07 -7.18 16.31
N GLY A 213 17.24 -6.19 16.15
CA GLY A 213 17.55 -4.91 15.51
C GLY A 213 16.76 -3.78 16.13
N SER A 214 17.22 -2.53 15.94
CA SER A 214 16.56 -1.33 16.47
C SER A 214 15.91 -0.55 15.34
N TYR A 215 14.66 -0.15 15.56
CA TYR A 215 13.82 0.49 14.58
C TYR A 215 13.05 1.66 15.19
N GLU A 216 12.91 2.75 14.45
CA GLU A 216 12.14 3.91 14.86
C GLU A 216 11.27 4.42 13.72
N VAL A 217 9.96 4.52 13.95
CA VAL A 217 9.02 5.10 12.99
C VAL A 217 9.10 6.63 13.05
N LYS A 218 9.36 7.26 11.90
CA LYS A 218 9.47 8.72 11.77
C LYS A 218 8.12 9.30 11.38
N LEU A 219 7.30 9.64 12.35
CA LEU A 219 5.94 10.16 12.12
C LEU A 219 5.89 11.57 11.52
N ASP A 220 7.02 12.25 11.45
CA ASP A 220 7.22 13.56 10.82
C ASP A 220 7.79 13.46 9.39
N ASP A 221 8.04 12.24 8.89
CA ASP A 221 8.57 11.98 7.54
C ASP A 221 7.63 11.09 6.71
N PRO A 222 6.46 11.63 6.27
CA PRO A 222 5.56 10.92 5.38
C PRO A 222 6.18 10.76 3.98
N GLN A 223 5.96 9.60 3.40
CA GLN A 223 6.42 9.24 2.06
C GLN A 223 5.22 9.18 1.08
N GLN A 224 5.25 8.28 0.10
CA GLN A 224 4.20 8.15 -0.89
C GLN A 224 2.84 7.75 -0.28
N THR A 225 1.79 8.13 -0.99
CA THR A 225 0.46 7.54 -0.81
C THR A 225 0.42 6.19 -1.51
N ILE A 226 0.04 5.15 -0.77
CA ILE A 226 -0.15 3.79 -1.29
C ILE A 226 -1.54 3.74 -1.91
N TRP A 227 -1.63 3.59 -3.23
CA TRP A 227 -2.91 3.56 -3.93
C TRP A 227 -3.75 2.34 -3.53
N GLY A 228 -3.10 1.21 -3.32
CA GLY A 228 -3.65 -0.12 -3.10
C GLY A 228 -2.91 -1.14 -3.95
N LEU A 229 -3.29 -2.40 -3.85
CA LEU A 229 -2.66 -3.49 -4.59
C LEU A 229 -3.40 -3.79 -5.88
N GLY A 230 -2.67 -4.35 -6.87
CA GLY A 230 -3.21 -4.87 -8.10
C GLY A 230 -3.15 -6.40 -8.17
N ILE A 231 -4.02 -6.96 -8.99
CA ILE A 231 -4.09 -8.39 -9.28
C ILE A 231 -4.29 -8.59 -10.77
N GLU A 232 -3.53 -9.49 -11.39
CA GLU A 232 -3.84 -9.87 -12.74
C GLU A 232 -4.96 -10.91 -12.77
N VAL A 233 -6.01 -10.55 -13.45
CA VAL A 233 -7.09 -11.46 -13.77
C VAL A 233 -6.92 -11.93 -15.19
N GLN A 234 -6.51 -13.14 -15.27
CA GLN A 234 -6.65 -13.90 -16.47
C GLN A 234 -8.13 -14.27 -16.56
N SER A 235 -8.90 -13.59 -17.41
CA SER A 235 -10.33 -13.87 -17.52
C SER A 235 -10.59 -15.34 -17.82
N ASP A 236 -9.65 -15.97 -18.49
CA ASP A 236 -9.63 -17.41 -18.70
C ASP A 236 -9.25 -18.18 -17.42
N SER A 237 -8.82 -17.52 -16.35
CA SER A 237 -8.49 -18.22 -15.09
C SER A 237 -9.69 -18.82 -14.40
N ILE A 238 -10.86 -18.32 -14.69
CA ILE A 238 -12.11 -18.92 -14.24
C ILE A 238 -12.74 -19.79 -15.31
N GLY A 239 -12.11 -19.96 -16.43
CA GLY A 239 -12.64 -20.69 -17.55
C GLY A 239 -11.67 -21.27 -18.57
N SER A 240 -10.36 -21.07 -18.56
CA SER A 240 -9.54 -21.71 -19.59
C SER A 240 -8.03 -21.78 -19.34
N PHE A 241 -7.43 -22.74 -20.02
CA PHE A 241 -6.00 -22.85 -20.27
C PHE A 241 -5.61 -22.07 -21.49
N ASN A 242 -4.77 -21.05 -21.36
CA ASN A 242 -4.59 -20.21 -22.50
C ASN A 242 -3.17 -19.92 -22.95
N GLN A 243 -2.24 -20.70 -22.70
CA GLN A 243 -0.85 -20.49 -23.12
C GLN A 243 -0.64 -20.81 -24.60
N GLY A 244 -1.31 -20.06 -25.50
CA GLY A 244 -1.15 -20.24 -26.94
C GLY A 244 -1.75 -21.51 -27.53
N LEU A 245 -2.62 -22.20 -26.81
CA LEU A 245 -3.32 -23.38 -27.28
C LEU A 245 -4.37 -23.04 -28.33
N PRO A 246 -4.71 -23.95 -29.23
CA PRO A 246 -5.81 -23.77 -30.16
C PRO A 246 -7.15 -23.53 -29.47
N GLU A 247 -8.02 -22.73 -30.06
CA GLU A 247 -9.33 -22.35 -29.47
C GLU A 247 -10.17 -23.55 -29.04
N GLU A 248 -10.17 -24.62 -29.82
CA GLU A 248 -10.90 -25.84 -29.54
C GLU A 248 -10.43 -26.58 -28.28
N THR A 249 -9.25 -26.28 -27.78
CA THR A 249 -8.72 -26.86 -26.54
C THR A 249 -8.96 -26.00 -25.31
N TRP A 250 -9.54 -24.79 -25.50
CA TRP A 250 -9.80 -23.87 -24.39
C TRP A 250 -11.00 -24.33 -23.59
N SER A 251 -10.87 -24.22 -22.24
CA SER A 251 -12.04 -24.40 -21.39
C SER A 251 -13.07 -23.34 -21.69
N VAL A 252 -14.32 -23.68 -21.58
CA VAL A 252 -15.39 -22.71 -21.63
C VAL A 252 -15.50 -21.94 -20.33
N PRO A 253 -16.06 -20.74 -20.36
CA PRO A 253 -16.38 -19.99 -19.14
C PRO A 253 -17.26 -20.83 -18.20
N HIS A 254 -17.29 -20.42 -16.93
CA HIS A 254 -18.06 -21.07 -15.89
C HIS A 254 -17.49 -22.43 -15.41
N ASP A 255 -16.16 -22.56 -15.38
CA ASP A 255 -15.51 -23.66 -14.67
C ASP A 255 -15.87 -23.68 -13.18
N LEU A 256 -16.08 -22.51 -12.59
CA LEU A 256 -16.62 -22.35 -11.25
C LEU A 256 -18.15 -22.23 -11.27
N THR A 257 -18.80 -22.72 -10.23
CA THR A 257 -20.22 -22.43 -10.00
C THR A 257 -20.43 -20.94 -9.76
N GLU A 258 -21.63 -20.44 -9.99
CA GLU A 258 -21.95 -19.03 -9.76
C GLU A 258 -21.67 -18.61 -8.30
N SER A 259 -22.06 -19.42 -7.32
CA SER A 259 -21.79 -19.14 -5.92
C SER A 259 -20.30 -19.04 -5.60
N GLU A 260 -19.47 -19.86 -6.25
CA GLU A 260 -18.02 -19.83 -6.08
C GLU A 260 -17.36 -18.64 -6.77
N ARG A 261 -17.89 -18.21 -7.93
CA ARG A 261 -17.48 -16.93 -8.54
C ARG A 261 -17.81 -15.76 -7.63
N GLN A 262 -19.02 -15.71 -7.07
CA GLN A 262 -19.42 -14.67 -6.12
C GLN A 262 -18.55 -14.67 -4.85
N ARG A 263 -18.18 -15.84 -4.34
CA ARG A 263 -17.26 -15.98 -3.22
C ARG A 263 -15.87 -15.45 -3.58
N LEU A 264 -15.36 -15.80 -4.76
CA LEU A 264 -14.08 -15.31 -5.26
C LEU A 264 -14.03 -13.78 -5.29
N TYR A 265 -15.07 -13.15 -5.85
CA TYR A 265 -15.14 -11.69 -5.97
C TYR A 265 -15.20 -10.97 -4.60
N LYS A 266 -15.90 -11.57 -3.63
CA LYS A 266 -16.08 -10.99 -2.30
C LYS A 266 -14.92 -11.26 -1.35
N ASP A 267 -14.37 -12.46 -1.39
CA ASP A 267 -13.41 -12.92 -0.38
C ASP A 267 -11.96 -12.67 -0.82
N MET A 268 -11.60 -13.01 -2.06
CA MET A 268 -10.22 -12.85 -2.54
C MET A 268 -9.99 -11.48 -3.18
N LEU A 269 -10.89 -11.02 -4.06
CA LEU A 269 -10.65 -9.81 -4.83
C LEU A 269 -11.02 -8.52 -4.11
N SER A 270 -11.86 -8.61 -3.07
CA SER A 270 -12.24 -7.45 -2.27
C SER A 270 -11.04 -6.92 -1.47
N GLY A 271 -10.56 -5.77 -1.81
CA GLY A 271 -9.36 -5.14 -1.22
C GLY A 271 -8.32 -4.78 -2.26
N PHE A 272 -8.28 -5.49 -3.38
CA PHE A 272 -7.51 -5.04 -4.54
C PHE A 272 -8.16 -3.81 -5.17
N ARG A 273 -7.33 -2.89 -5.64
CA ARG A 273 -7.80 -1.69 -6.32
C ARG A 273 -7.81 -1.83 -7.83
N PHE A 274 -6.82 -2.52 -8.38
CA PHE A 274 -6.61 -2.62 -9.81
C PHE A 274 -6.69 -4.06 -10.29
N LEU A 275 -7.27 -4.20 -11.49
CA LEU A 275 -7.32 -5.43 -12.23
C LEU A 275 -6.38 -5.32 -13.42
N ARG A 276 -5.24 -6.00 -13.45
CA ARG A 276 -4.42 -6.05 -14.66
C ARG A 276 -5.07 -7.01 -15.66
N LEU A 277 -5.42 -6.48 -16.83
CA LEU A 277 -6.08 -7.22 -17.91
C LEU A 277 -5.09 -7.48 -19.05
N ALA A 278 -4.60 -8.71 -19.13
CA ALA A 278 -3.65 -9.15 -20.14
C ALA A 278 -4.34 -9.38 -21.49
N THR A 279 -4.48 -8.30 -22.27
CA THR A 279 -5.11 -8.36 -23.57
C THR A 279 -4.22 -9.02 -24.63
N GLY A 280 -4.83 -9.80 -25.53
CA GLY A 280 -4.10 -10.63 -26.49
C GLY A 280 -3.61 -11.94 -25.91
N LEU A 281 -3.64 -12.13 -24.60
CA LEU A 281 -3.37 -13.40 -23.94
C LEU A 281 -4.68 -14.07 -23.51
N TYR A 282 -5.48 -13.41 -22.70
CA TYR A 282 -6.74 -13.94 -22.16
C TYR A 282 -7.97 -13.29 -22.77
N TYR A 283 -7.95 -11.98 -22.92
CA TYR A 283 -8.96 -11.23 -23.62
C TYR A 283 -8.51 -11.05 -25.08
N ARG A 284 -8.98 -11.87 -25.99
CA ARG A 284 -8.50 -11.92 -27.38
C ARG A 284 -9.53 -12.34 -28.44
N GLY A 285 -10.80 -12.17 -28.19
CA GLY A 285 -11.80 -12.18 -29.24
C GLY A 285 -11.63 -10.98 -30.17
N THR A 286 -12.12 -11.06 -31.41
CA THR A 286 -12.02 -9.99 -32.39
C THR A 286 -13.33 -9.75 -33.08
N ASP A 287 -13.48 -8.57 -33.70
CA ASP A 287 -14.53 -8.31 -34.66
C ASP A 287 -14.39 -9.16 -35.94
N ALA A 288 -15.33 -8.99 -36.90
CA ALA A 288 -15.35 -9.74 -38.15
C ALA A 288 -14.13 -9.46 -39.04
N GLU A 289 -13.52 -8.28 -38.92
CA GLU A 289 -12.32 -7.88 -39.65
C GLU A 289 -11.03 -8.37 -38.93
N GLY A 290 -11.14 -8.87 -37.72
CA GLY A 290 -10.01 -9.28 -36.89
C GLY A 290 -9.20 -8.11 -36.34
N LYS A 291 -9.70 -6.87 -36.40
CA LYS A 291 -8.99 -5.66 -36.06
C LYS A 291 -9.20 -5.24 -34.61
N HIS A 292 -10.44 -5.13 -34.19
CA HIS A 292 -10.84 -4.66 -32.86
C HIS A 292 -10.92 -5.82 -31.88
N LEU A 293 -10.52 -5.57 -30.64
CA LEU A 293 -10.72 -6.51 -29.53
C LEU A 293 -12.22 -6.63 -29.23
N ARG A 294 -12.66 -7.86 -29.01
CA ARG A 294 -14.04 -8.18 -28.60
C ARG A 294 -13.97 -9.30 -27.57
N GLU A 295 -15.06 -9.53 -26.92
CA GLU A 295 -15.20 -10.71 -26.07
C GLU A 295 -14.95 -12.00 -26.90
N ARG A 296 -14.33 -12.95 -26.26
CA ARG A 296 -13.97 -14.22 -26.87
C ARG A 296 -15.11 -15.21 -26.86
N TRP A 297 -15.97 -15.13 -25.89
CA TRP A 297 -17.22 -15.88 -25.75
C TRP A 297 -18.32 -14.94 -25.26
N ASP A 298 -19.56 -15.29 -25.56
CA ASP A 298 -20.71 -14.57 -25.05
C ASP A 298 -20.64 -14.46 -23.52
N THR A 299 -20.90 -13.29 -22.98
CA THR A 299 -20.88 -12.99 -21.53
C THR A 299 -19.51 -12.74 -20.89
N GLN A 300 -18.41 -12.76 -21.62
CA GLN A 300 -17.10 -12.45 -21.02
C GLN A 300 -17.05 -11.04 -20.44
N ASN A 301 -17.61 -10.06 -21.15
CA ASN A 301 -17.68 -8.67 -20.66
C ASN A 301 -18.59 -8.56 -19.44
N GLU A 302 -19.74 -9.21 -19.45
CA GLU A 302 -20.67 -9.23 -18.32
C GLU A 302 -19.99 -9.82 -17.07
N GLU A 303 -19.22 -10.89 -17.23
CA GLU A 303 -18.52 -11.55 -16.14
C GLU A 303 -17.40 -10.67 -15.56
N LEU A 304 -16.59 -10.04 -16.42
CA LEU A 304 -15.55 -9.10 -15.98
C LEU A 304 -16.15 -7.87 -15.29
N ALA A 305 -17.21 -7.31 -15.85
CA ALA A 305 -17.92 -6.17 -15.28
C ALA A 305 -18.54 -6.52 -13.91
N GLU A 306 -19.11 -7.72 -13.78
CA GLU A 306 -19.63 -8.20 -12.50
C GLU A 306 -18.53 -8.41 -11.47
N MET A 307 -17.40 -8.99 -11.86
CA MET A 307 -16.23 -9.16 -11.04
C MET A 307 -15.77 -7.81 -10.46
N ILE A 308 -15.60 -6.80 -11.32
CA ILE A 308 -15.21 -5.45 -10.93
C ILE A 308 -16.25 -4.85 -9.96
N ARG A 309 -17.52 -4.92 -10.32
CA ARG A 309 -18.61 -4.36 -9.52
C ARG A 309 -18.73 -5.01 -8.13
N VAL A 310 -18.64 -6.33 -8.05
CA VAL A 310 -18.83 -7.06 -6.78
C VAL A 310 -17.62 -6.95 -5.89
N SER A 311 -16.43 -7.08 -6.44
CA SER A 311 -15.17 -6.91 -5.67
C SER A 311 -14.94 -5.48 -5.22
N GLY A 312 -15.45 -4.50 -5.95
CA GLY A 312 -15.24 -3.07 -5.71
C GLY A 312 -13.89 -2.58 -6.25
N ILE A 313 -13.26 -3.32 -7.14
CA ILE A 313 -12.10 -2.89 -7.91
C ILE A 313 -12.43 -1.59 -8.66
N GLU A 314 -11.51 -0.63 -8.69
CA GLU A 314 -11.73 0.70 -9.29
C GLU A 314 -11.75 0.64 -10.81
N GLY A 315 -10.87 -0.19 -11.40
CA GLY A 315 -10.80 -0.37 -12.86
C GLY A 315 -9.65 -1.27 -13.29
N ALA A 316 -9.50 -1.38 -14.60
CA ALA A 316 -8.50 -2.23 -15.21
C ALA A 316 -7.23 -1.44 -15.57
N ASP A 317 -6.09 -2.06 -15.32
CA ASP A 317 -4.81 -1.79 -15.94
C ASP A 317 -4.74 -2.62 -17.21
N TRP A 318 -5.02 -1.98 -18.34
CA TRP A 318 -5.04 -2.65 -19.63
C TRP A 318 -3.67 -2.63 -20.28
N GLU A 319 -3.09 -3.79 -20.50
CA GLU A 319 -1.80 -3.92 -21.14
C GLU A 319 -1.85 -4.97 -22.28
N TYR A 320 -1.23 -4.65 -23.41
CA TYR A 320 -1.07 -5.64 -24.47
C TYR A 320 0.05 -6.64 -24.12
N TRP A 321 -0.32 -7.91 -24.09
CA TRP A 321 0.65 -8.99 -24.32
C TRP A 321 0.88 -9.20 -25.81
N SER A 322 -0.16 -9.07 -26.59
CA SER A 322 -0.08 -8.98 -28.03
C SER A 322 -1.28 -8.21 -28.58
N PRO A 323 -1.09 -7.28 -29.51
CA PRO A 323 -2.20 -6.77 -30.29
C PRO A 323 -2.82 -7.90 -31.12
N THR A 324 -3.99 -7.60 -31.70
CA THR A 324 -4.67 -8.55 -32.56
C THR A 324 -3.79 -8.98 -33.74
N PRO A 325 -3.99 -10.20 -34.30
CA PRO A 325 -3.25 -10.68 -35.44
C PRO A 325 -3.31 -9.74 -36.65
N TYR A 326 -4.34 -8.89 -36.73
CA TYR A 326 -4.48 -7.86 -37.77
C TYR A 326 -3.26 -6.90 -37.79
N PHE A 327 -2.75 -6.50 -36.65
CA PHE A 327 -1.60 -5.59 -36.56
C PHE A 327 -0.26 -6.30 -36.56
N LYS A 328 -0.22 -7.60 -36.42
CA LYS A 328 1.03 -8.40 -36.34
C LYS A 328 1.58 -8.76 -37.72
N GLY A 329 2.89 -8.68 -37.88
CA GLY A 329 3.57 -9.06 -39.11
C GLY A 329 3.49 -10.54 -39.43
N ASN A 330 3.40 -11.38 -38.41
CA ASN A 330 3.23 -12.83 -38.55
C ASN A 330 1.76 -13.28 -38.55
N GLY A 331 0.80 -12.37 -38.38
CA GLY A 331 -0.63 -12.68 -38.33
C GLY A 331 -1.05 -13.58 -37.16
N SER A 332 -0.33 -13.53 -36.01
CA SER A 332 -0.56 -14.40 -34.86
C SER A 332 -0.43 -13.60 -33.57
N TYR A 333 -1.15 -13.99 -32.52
CA TYR A 333 -0.91 -13.52 -31.16
C TYR A 333 0.46 -13.96 -30.64
N LEU A 334 0.99 -15.08 -31.12
CA LEU A 334 2.23 -15.67 -30.62
C LEU A 334 3.46 -15.13 -31.35
N GLY A 335 4.39 -14.56 -30.63
CA GLY A 335 5.65 -14.04 -31.17
C GLY A 335 5.48 -12.93 -32.22
N GLY A 336 6.57 -12.59 -32.89
CA GLY A 336 6.59 -11.55 -33.94
C GLY A 336 6.44 -10.12 -33.38
N THR A 337 6.33 -9.17 -34.28
CA THR A 337 6.21 -7.74 -33.99
C THR A 337 5.10 -7.10 -34.81
N LEU A 338 4.87 -5.78 -34.68
CA LEU A 338 3.92 -5.07 -35.51
C LEU A 338 4.32 -5.16 -37.01
N LYS A 339 3.32 -5.15 -37.90
CA LYS A 339 3.54 -5.23 -39.36
C LYS A 339 4.55 -4.18 -39.84
N CYS A 340 4.44 -2.95 -39.37
CA CYS A 340 5.30 -1.84 -39.81
C CYS A 340 6.80 -2.07 -39.52
N TRP A 341 7.11 -2.92 -38.55
CA TRP A 341 8.48 -3.28 -38.16
C TRP A 341 8.98 -4.58 -38.81
N THR A 342 8.16 -5.24 -39.65
CA THR A 342 8.55 -6.47 -40.35
C THR A 342 9.03 -6.20 -41.76
N LYS A 343 10.15 -6.84 -42.16
CA LYS A 343 10.72 -6.69 -43.51
C LYS A 343 9.80 -7.14 -44.63
N ASN A 344 8.83 -8.00 -44.32
CA ASN A 344 7.88 -8.52 -45.26
C ASN A 344 6.68 -7.60 -45.51
N TRP A 345 6.56 -6.53 -44.75
CA TRP A 345 5.54 -5.53 -44.97
C TRP A 345 5.85 -4.72 -46.23
N LYS A 346 4.85 -4.58 -47.09
CA LYS A 346 5.00 -3.93 -48.42
C LYS A 346 5.51 -2.48 -48.39
N PHE A 347 5.36 -1.83 -47.22
CA PHE A 347 5.81 -0.43 -46.98
C PHE A 347 6.95 -0.36 -45.95
N TYR A 348 7.65 -1.48 -45.71
CA TYR A 348 8.77 -1.47 -44.75
C TYR A 348 9.84 -0.42 -45.13
N GLY A 349 10.17 0.42 -44.14
CA GLY A 349 11.12 1.55 -44.34
C GLY A 349 10.49 2.81 -44.93
N ASP A 350 9.20 2.85 -45.22
CA ASP A 350 8.45 4.04 -45.58
C ASP A 350 7.92 4.72 -44.32
N GLU A 351 8.49 5.87 -43.95
CA GLU A 351 8.18 6.60 -42.71
C GLU A 351 6.71 7.08 -42.67
N GLU A 352 6.21 7.61 -43.81
CA GLU A 352 4.81 8.09 -43.91
C GLU A 352 3.81 6.95 -43.68
N LYS A 353 4.04 5.83 -44.35
CA LYS A 353 3.16 4.65 -44.20
C LYS A 353 3.29 3.99 -42.85
N THR A 354 4.46 4.02 -42.23
CA THR A 354 4.65 3.58 -40.84
C THR A 354 3.88 4.46 -39.88
N HIS A 355 3.92 5.77 -40.04
CA HIS A 355 3.19 6.71 -39.22
C HIS A 355 1.66 6.51 -39.38
N GLU A 356 1.14 6.42 -40.61
CA GLU A 356 -0.28 6.13 -40.87
C GLU A 356 -0.73 4.84 -40.16
N PHE A 357 0.10 3.79 -40.21
CA PHE A 357 -0.20 2.51 -39.56
C PHE A 357 -0.26 2.65 -38.03
N LEU A 358 0.67 3.39 -37.42
CA LEU A 358 0.72 3.60 -35.96
C LEU A 358 -0.42 4.50 -35.47
N VAL A 359 -0.84 5.47 -36.30
CA VAL A 359 -2.04 6.29 -36.03
C VAL A 359 -3.30 5.42 -36.06
N ASP A 360 -3.43 4.53 -37.07
CA ASP A 360 -4.54 3.56 -37.14
C ASP A 360 -4.55 2.62 -35.93
N PHE A 361 -3.38 2.16 -35.49
CA PHE A 361 -3.22 1.35 -34.27
C PHE A 361 -3.64 2.11 -33.02
N ALA A 362 -3.21 3.36 -32.85
CA ALA A 362 -3.59 4.21 -31.71
C ALA A 362 -5.11 4.46 -31.66
N ASN A 363 -5.74 4.72 -32.82
CA ASN A 363 -7.19 4.91 -32.88
C ASN A 363 -7.94 3.62 -32.54
N THR A 364 -7.43 2.47 -32.98
CA THR A 364 -8.01 1.17 -32.59
C THR A 364 -7.93 0.95 -31.09
N ILE A 365 -6.81 1.27 -30.44
CA ILE A 365 -6.68 1.23 -28.98
C ILE A 365 -7.75 2.10 -28.29
N LYS A 366 -7.95 3.31 -28.79
CA LYS A 366 -8.99 4.23 -28.24
C LYS A 366 -10.39 3.63 -28.35
N GLU A 367 -10.73 3.08 -29.51
CA GLU A 367 -12.04 2.49 -29.77
C GLU A 367 -12.26 1.23 -28.93
N ASP A 368 -11.21 0.43 -28.74
CA ASP A 368 -11.25 -0.76 -27.89
C ASP A 368 -11.37 -0.41 -26.40
N MET A 369 -10.70 0.66 -25.94
CA MET A 369 -10.89 1.19 -24.57
C MET A 369 -12.33 1.67 -24.33
N ALA A 370 -12.88 2.42 -25.30
CA ALA A 370 -14.27 2.88 -25.22
C ALA A 370 -15.23 1.67 -25.16
N TYR A 371 -15.03 0.67 -26.01
CA TYR A 371 -15.81 -0.57 -26.01
C TYR A 371 -15.78 -1.29 -24.66
N LEU A 372 -14.59 -1.46 -24.06
CA LEU A 372 -14.46 -2.11 -22.74
C LEU A 372 -15.18 -1.29 -21.64
N THR A 373 -14.99 0.01 -21.66
CA THR A 373 -15.62 0.91 -20.68
C THR A 373 -17.15 0.91 -20.80
N GLU A 374 -17.69 0.96 -22.01
CA GLU A 374 -19.13 0.87 -22.29
C GLU A 374 -19.73 -0.47 -21.82
N ASN A 375 -18.92 -1.53 -21.80
CA ASN A 375 -19.30 -2.85 -21.30
C ASN A 375 -19.02 -3.03 -19.79
N GLY A 376 -18.78 -1.97 -19.03
CA GLY A 376 -18.64 -2.03 -17.60
C GLY A 376 -17.23 -2.41 -17.09
N ILE A 377 -16.23 -2.33 -17.95
CA ILE A 377 -14.82 -2.56 -17.63
C ILE A 377 -14.07 -1.23 -17.75
N PRO A 378 -14.10 -0.37 -16.73
CA PRO A 378 -13.42 0.92 -16.75
C PRO A 378 -11.91 0.73 -16.90
N ILE A 379 -11.29 1.43 -17.84
CA ILE A 379 -9.84 1.42 -18.02
C ILE A 379 -9.26 2.61 -17.27
N THR A 380 -8.51 2.35 -16.23
CA THR A 380 -7.88 3.37 -15.36
C THR A 380 -6.38 3.49 -15.60
N GLN A 381 -5.76 2.43 -16.08
CA GLN A 381 -4.33 2.39 -16.41
C GLN A 381 -4.12 1.74 -17.78
N PHE A 382 -3.03 2.10 -18.43
CA PHE A 382 -2.65 1.54 -19.75
C PHE A 382 -1.16 1.35 -19.89
N GLY A 383 -0.76 0.15 -20.34
CA GLY A 383 0.60 -0.18 -20.79
C GLY A 383 0.65 -0.54 -22.26
N LEU A 384 1.60 0.04 -23.00
CA LEU A 384 1.70 -0.18 -24.45
C LEU A 384 1.98 -1.64 -24.80
N ASN A 385 2.84 -2.32 -24.03
CA ASN A 385 3.16 -3.72 -24.27
C ASN A 385 3.85 -4.38 -23.09
N ASN A 386 3.37 -5.54 -22.70
CA ASN A 386 4.00 -6.44 -21.76
C ASN A 386 5.33 -6.96 -22.32
N GLU A 387 6.40 -6.82 -21.57
CA GLU A 387 7.72 -7.38 -21.86
C GLU A 387 8.16 -7.23 -23.33
N PRO A 388 8.25 -6.01 -23.86
CA PRO A 388 8.43 -5.77 -25.30
C PRO A 388 9.68 -6.41 -25.91
N HIS A 389 10.66 -6.82 -25.10
CA HIS A 389 11.93 -7.44 -25.54
C HIS A 389 12.05 -8.93 -25.15
N VAL A 390 11.05 -9.49 -24.45
CA VAL A 390 11.06 -10.89 -24.01
C VAL A 390 10.17 -11.71 -24.94
N GLY A 391 10.67 -12.88 -25.29
CA GLY A 391 9.93 -13.82 -26.11
C GLY A 391 10.73 -14.29 -27.32
N TYR A 392 10.10 -15.13 -28.13
CA TYR A 392 10.76 -15.66 -29.32
C TYR A 392 10.50 -14.73 -30.51
N TYR A 393 11.55 -14.09 -31.00
CA TYR A 393 11.49 -13.40 -32.27
C TYR A 393 11.27 -14.43 -33.38
N SER A 394 10.04 -14.55 -33.88
CA SER A 394 9.68 -15.44 -34.96
C SER A 394 8.69 -14.77 -35.92
N GLU A 395 9.04 -14.79 -37.18
CA GLU A 395 8.10 -14.42 -38.26
C GLU A 395 7.14 -15.56 -38.61
N VAL A 396 7.31 -16.73 -37.97
CA VAL A 396 6.46 -17.90 -38.23
C VAL A 396 5.20 -17.81 -37.36
N PRO A 397 4.00 -17.82 -37.92
CA PRO A 397 2.77 -17.85 -37.15
C PRO A 397 2.76 -19.00 -36.16
N GLY A 398 2.34 -18.73 -34.91
CA GLY A 398 2.24 -19.74 -33.86
C GLY A 398 3.56 -20.14 -33.21
N ALA A 399 4.68 -19.53 -33.55
CA ALA A 399 5.94 -19.73 -32.84
C ALA A 399 5.96 -18.87 -31.58
N GLY A 400 6.25 -19.50 -30.44
CA GLY A 400 6.24 -18.89 -29.12
C GLY A 400 5.41 -19.68 -28.12
N GLY A 401 5.72 -19.59 -26.82
CA GLY A 401 5.01 -20.32 -25.76
C GLY A 401 3.72 -19.65 -25.30
N TYR A 402 3.62 -18.31 -25.44
CA TYR A 402 2.46 -17.51 -25.04
C TYR A 402 2.35 -16.26 -25.94
N SER A 403 1.26 -15.53 -25.80
CA SER A 403 1.01 -14.33 -26.60
C SER A 403 2.04 -13.25 -26.27
N THR A 404 2.75 -12.77 -27.31
CA THR A 404 3.80 -11.76 -27.19
C THR A 404 3.85 -10.87 -28.42
N CYS A 405 4.26 -9.62 -28.24
CA CYS A 405 4.67 -8.74 -29.31
C CYS A 405 6.05 -8.18 -29.00
N ILE A 406 7.02 -8.49 -29.83
CA ILE A 406 8.44 -8.20 -29.57
C ILE A 406 8.84 -6.96 -30.34
N TYR A 407 9.59 -6.07 -29.67
CA TYR A 407 10.12 -4.85 -30.26
C TYR A 407 11.63 -4.79 -30.10
N THR A 408 12.33 -4.14 -31.04
CA THR A 408 13.61 -3.55 -30.71
C THR A 408 13.39 -2.31 -29.85
N ASP A 409 14.43 -1.84 -29.19
CA ASP A 409 14.33 -0.61 -28.39
C ASP A 409 13.84 0.59 -29.21
N GLU A 410 14.34 0.72 -30.43
CA GLU A 410 13.96 1.76 -31.37
C GLU A 410 12.53 1.61 -31.87
N ASP A 411 12.08 0.39 -32.18
CA ASP A 411 10.70 0.13 -32.63
C ASP A 411 9.70 0.42 -31.51
N TYR A 412 10.02 0.05 -30.26
CA TYR A 412 9.21 0.38 -29.10
C TYR A 412 9.08 1.88 -28.89
N TYR A 413 10.22 2.58 -28.89
CA TYR A 413 10.25 4.02 -28.78
C TYR A 413 9.47 4.71 -29.90
N ASN A 414 9.69 4.32 -31.18
CA ASN A 414 8.99 4.90 -32.30
C ASN A 414 7.49 4.60 -32.28
N THR A 415 7.07 3.44 -31.77
CA THR A 415 5.67 3.13 -31.57
C THR A 415 5.07 4.01 -30.48
N ALA A 416 5.74 4.11 -29.32
CA ALA A 416 5.30 4.94 -28.21
C ALA A 416 5.17 6.42 -28.62
N LYS A 417 6.09 6.93 -29.44
CA LYS A 417 6.12 8.32 -29.91
C LYS A 417 4.89 8.73 -30.74
N VAL A 418 4.24 7.78 -31.39
CA VAL A 418 3.01 8.04 -32.14
C VAL A 418 1.77 7.72 -31.30
N VAL A 419 1.81 6.60 -30.60
CA VAL A 419 0.61 6.07 -29.91
C VAL A 419 0.31 6.85 -28.63
N LEU A 420 1.31 7.09 -27.76
CA LEU A 420 1.04 7.67 -26.45
C LEU A 420 0.51 9.11 -26.47
N PRO A 421 0.98 10.02 -27.33
CA PRO A 421 0.40 11.36 -27.43
C PRO A 421 -1.07 11.33 -27.85
N ILE A 422 -1.45 10.44 -28.79
CA ILE A 422 -2.85 10.29 -29.22
C ILE A 422 -3.74 9.78 -28.08
N LEU A 423 -3.23 8.85 -27.28
CA LEU A 423 -3.97 8.34 -26.13
C LEU A 423 -4.06 9.40 -25.02
N ARG A 424 -2.98 10.13 -24.75
CA ARG A 424 -2.96 11.20 -23.74
C ARG A 424 -3.93 12.33 -24.08
N GLU A 425 -4.02 12.69 -25.36
CA GLU A 425 -4.99 13.69 -25.83
C GLU A 425 -6.44 13.20 -25.66
N ALA A 426 -6.69 11.91 -25.98
CA ALA A 426 -8.03 11.33 -25.86
C ALA A 426 -8.46 11.05 -24.42
N TYR A 427 -7.51 10.69 -23.59
CA TYR A 427 -7.73 10.29 -22.18
C TYR A 427 -6.73 11.00 -21.26
N PRO A 428 -6.97 12.29 -20.93
CA PRO A 428 -6.04 13.09 -20.14
C PRO A 428 -5.73 12.52 -18.75
N ASP A 429 -6.69 11.84 -18.14
CA ASP A 429 -6.59 11.30 -16.79
C ASP A 429 -6.19 9.81 -16.76
N LEU A 430 -6.00 9.19 -17.91
CA LEU A 430 -5.54 7.81 -18.00
C LEU A 430 -4.12 7.70 -17.44
N HIS A 431 -3.91 6.80 -16.48
CA HIS A 431 -2.57 6.52 -15.97
C HIS A 431 -1.80 5.63 -16.96
N ILE A 432 -0.88 6.24 -17.69
CA ILE A 432 -0.08 5.55 -18.71
C ILE A 432 1.27 5.14 -18.12
N HIS A 433 1.54 3.86 -18.13
CA HIS A 433 2.85 3.34 -17.76
C HIS A 433 3.63 2.83 -18.97
N ALA A 434 4.94 2.91 -18.87
CA ALA A 434 5.85 2.45 -19.91
C ALA A 434 6.77 1.38 -19.37
N SER A 435 7.29 0.60 -20.28
CA SER A 435 8.36 -0.35 -20.06
C SER A 435 7.92 -1.78 -19.76
N SER A 436 7.22 -2.08 -18.69
CA SER A 436 6.86 -3.46 -18.26
C SER A 436 7.91 -4.51 -18.61
N HIS A 437 9.16 -4.21 -18.25
CA HIS A 437 10.31 -5.03 -18.60
C HIS A 437 10.58 -6.11 -17.56
N TYR A 438 10.84 -7.31 -18.03
CA TYR A 438 11.48 -8.32 -17.20
C TYR A 438 12.90 -7.88 -16.83
N GLY A 439 13.17 -7.79 -15.53
CA GLY A 439 14.43 -7.28 -15.02
C GLY A 439 14.49 -5.74 -15.03
N GLN A 440 15.65 -5.19 -14.69
CA GLN A 440 15.76 -3.82 -14.21
C GLN A 440 15.88 -2.71 -15.25
N TYR A 441 16.28 -3.00 -16.47
CA TYR A 441 16.66 -1.96 -17.44
C TYR A 441 16.39 -2.37 -18.87
N GLY A 442 15.28 -1.95 -19.42
CA GLY A 442 15.09 -1.90 -20.85
C GLY A 442 15.77 -0.67 -21.44
N ARG A 443 16.49 -0.82 -22.54
CA ARG A 443 17.07 0.32 -23.28
C ARG A 443 15.99 1.25 -23.83
N GLY A 444 14.82 0.73 -24.19
CA GLY A 444 13.69 1.52 -24.65
C GLY A 444 13.31 2.63 -23.68
N CYS A 445 13.38 2.37 -22.36
CA CYS A 445 13.19 3.40 -21.33
C CYS A 445 14.20 4.54 -21.43
N ALA A 446 15.44 4.26 -21.82
CA ALA A 446 16.46 5.30 -21.95
C ALA A 446 16.13 6.26 -23.10
N LEU A 447 15.56 5.77 -24.20
CA LEU A 447 15.14 6.60 -25.33
C LEU A 447 13.95 7.48 -24.95
N ILE A 448 12.95 6.91 -24.26
CA ILE A 448 11.79 7.65 -23.77
C ILE A 448 12.21 8.74 -22.78
N ARG A 449 13.12 8.46 -21.84
CA ARG A 449 13.63 9.44 -20.87
C ARG A 449 14.38 10.63 -21.52
N GLN A 450 14.89 10.46 -22.74
CA GLN A 450 15.57 11.52 -23.49
C GLN A 450 14.61 12.35 -24.37
N ASP A 451 13.37 11.92 -24.52
CA ASP A 451 12.31 12.59 -25.28
C ASP A 451 11.28 13.19 -24.32
N GLN A 452 11.35 14.51 -24.10
CA GLN A 452 10.51 15.19 -23.13
C GLN A 452 9.03 15.15 -23.49
N GLU A 453 8.67 15.21 -24.76
CA GLU A 453 7.26 15.14 -25.21
C GLU A 453 6.67 13.76 -24.84
N LEU A 454 7.47 12.71 -25.02
CA LEU A 454 7.05 11.37 -24.69
C LEU A 454 7.07 11.12 -23.18
N LEU A 455 8.04 11.67 -22.47
CA LEU A 455 8.11 11.59 -21.00
C LEU A 455 6.88 12.26 -20.36
N ASP A 456 6.38 13.34 -20.92
CA ASP A 456 5.18 14.04 -20.46
C ASP A 456 3.87 13.24 -20.74
N CYS A 457 3.95 12.22 -21.60
CA CYS A 457 2.82 11.31 -21.87
C CYS A 457 2.70 10.17 -20.86
N ILE A 458 3.75 9.85 -20.08
CA ILE A 458 3.74 8.74 -19.14
C ILE A 458 3.62 9.20 -17.69
N ASP A 459 3.03 8.36 -16.86
CA ASP A 459 2.84 8.60 -15.43
C ASP A 459 3.70 7.65 -14.59
N ALA A 460 4.10 6.50 -15.15
CA ALA A 460 4.91 5.53 -14.43
C ALA A 460 5.87 4.72 -15.31
N TRP A 461 6.88 4.19 -14.65
CA TRP A 461 7.72 3.09 -15.13
C TRP A 461 7.31 1.82 -14.41
N THR A 462 7.03 0.76 -15.18
CA THR A 462 6.71 -0.54 -14.62
C THR A 462 7.81 -1.56 -14.89
N TYR A 463 8.00 -2.47 -13.95
CA TYR A 463 9.02 -3.50 -14.01
C TYR A 463 8.46 -4.83 -13.54
N HIS A 464 9.00 -5.92 -14.09
CA HIS A 464 8.76 -7.27 -13.62
C HIS A 464 9.97 -7.75 -12.84
N MET A 465 9.78 -8.02 -11.58
CA MET A 465 10.81 -8.60 -10.73
C MET A 465 10.33 -9.98 -10.28
N ILE A 466 10.63 -10.97 -11.09
CA ILE A 466 10.17 -12.35 -10.93
C ILE A 466 11.30 -13.22 -10.42
N GLY A 467 10.97 -14.18 -9.55
CA GLY A 467 11.91 -15.19 -9.06
C GLY A 467 12.50 -14.93 -7.67
N ASN A 468 13.25 -15.91 -7.19
CA ASN A 468 13.67 -16.02 -5.80
C ASN A 468 14.57 -14.87 -5.30
N ASN A 469 15.40 -14.32 -6.18
CA ASN A 469 16.39 -13.29 -5.78
C ASN A 469 15.95 -11.86 -6.11
N SER A 470 14.76 -11.67 -6.67
CA SER A 470 14.29 -10.36 -7.08
C SER A 470 14.19 -9.39 -5.91
N ASN A 471 13.76 -9.89 -4.75
CA ASN A 471 13.63 -9.11 -3.54
C ASN A 471 14.95 -8.52 -3.05
N ASP A 472 15.99 -9.36 -2.98
CA ASP A 472 17.32 -8.94 -2.50
C ASP A 472 17.97 -7.93 -3.47
N GLN A 473 17.61 -7.98 -4.75
CA GLN A 473 18.10 -7.04 -5.74
C GLN A 473 17.57 -5.62 -5.50
N ILE A 474 16.34 -5.45 -5.07
CA ILE A 474 15.76 -4.13 -4.77
C ILE A 474 16.49 -3.49 -3.57
N ILE A 475 16.85 -4.28 -2.55
CA ILE A 475 17.58 -3.77 -1.38
C ILE A 475 19.02 -3.37 -1.75
N SER A 476 19.67 -4.12 -2.63
CA SER A 476 21.11 -4.04 -2.86
C SER A 476 21.53 -3.11 -4.00
N LYS A 477 20.58 -2.57 -4.77
CA LYS A 477 20.87 -1.79 -5.97
C LYS A 477 20.56 -0.31 -5.81
N ASP A 478 21.13 0.46 -6.75
CA ASP A 478 20.69 1.84 -6.94
C ASP A 478 19.22 1.88 -7.27
N SER A 479 18.50 2.75 -6.61
CA SER A 479 17.06 2.90 -6.77
C SER A 479 16.68 3.20 -8.22
N LEU A 480 15.68 2.50 -8.74
CA LEU A 480 15.07 2.79 -10.04
C LEU A 480 14.39 4.16 -10.00
N ASN A 481 13.84 4.53 -8.85
CA ASN A 481 13.19 5.82 -8.60
C ASN A 481 14.13 7.00 -8.82
N GLY A 482 15.43 6.86 -8.56
CA GLY A 482 16.44 7.89 -8.83
C GLY A 482 16.69 8.20 -10.30
N ASN A 483 16.15 7.41 -11.24
CA ASN A 483 16.38 7.55 -12.68
C ASN A 483 15.07 7.59 -13.48
N LYS A 484 14.02 8.12 -12.91
CA LYS A 484 12.67 8.12 -13.52
C LYS A 484 12.43 9.25 -14.53
N GLY A 485 13.23 10.30 -14.51
CA GLY A 485 12.99 11.52 -15.30
C GLY A 485 12.04 12.48 -14.60
N THR A 486 11.77 13.62 -15.23
CA THR A 486 10.89 14.66 -14.70
C THR A 486 9.96 15.17 -15.78
N ARG A 487 8.68 15.24 -15.51
CA ARG A 487 7.65 15.81 -16.40
C ARG A 487 7.69 17.35 -16.37
N THR A 488 7.28 17.96 -17.45
CA THR A 488 7.22 19.44 -17.54
C THR A 488 6.11 20.06 -16.69
N ASP A 489 5.04 19.31 -16.40
CA ASP A 489 3.93 19.75 -15.55
C ASP A 489 4.24 19.64 -14.04
N GLY A 490 5.42 19.13 -13.68
CA GLY A 490 5.88 18.97 -12.31
C GLY A 490 5.30 17.75 -11.58
N LYS A 491 4.50 16.92 -12.25
CA LYS A 491 4.07 15.64 -11.67
C LYS A 491 5.24 14.68 -11.63
N GLU A 492 5.30 13.91 -10.55
CA GLU A 492 6.26 12.83 -10.43
C GLU A 492 5.88 11.65 -11.33
N ILE A 493 6.87 10.95 -11.84
CA ILE A 493 6.69 9.68 -12.53
C ILE A 493 6.87 8.58 -11.50
N ASP A 494 5.88 7.71 -11.36
CA ASP A 494 5.90 6.62 -10.40
C ASP A 494 6.78 5.46 -10.89
N VAL A 495 7.17 4.59 -9.95
CA VAL A 495 7.90 3.35 -10.26
C VAL A 495 7.25 2.23 -9.49
N TYR A 496 6.83 1.16 -10.16
CA TYR A 496 6.24 0.02 -9.48
C TYR A 496 6.42 -1.32 -10.21
N ASN A 497 6.23 -2.40 -9.47
CA ASN A 497 6.18 -3.74 -10.01
C ASN A 497 4.73 -4.08 -10.37
N ASN A 498 4.43 -4.25 -11.67
CA ASN A 498 3.09 -4.61 -12.14
C ASN A 498 2.95 -6.10 -12.45
N GLU A 499 3.98 -6.91 -12.14
CA GLU A 499 3.93 -8.36 -12.32
C GLU A 499 4.91 -9.06 -11.37
N PHE A 500 4.40 -9.71 -10.34
CA PHE A 500 5.19 -10.49 -9.41
C PHE A 500 4.63 -11.89 -9.23
N GLU A 501 5.46 -12.89 -9.38
CA GLU A 501 5.21 -14.29 -9.00
C GLU A 501 6.51 -15.11 -8.96
N TYR A 502 6.37 -16.38 -8.61
CA TYR A 502 7.42 -17.39 -8.76
C TYR A 502 7.07 -18.35 -9.89
N LEU A 503 7.86 -18.35 -10.97
CA LEU A 503 7.65 -19.20 -12.17
C LEU A 503 8.23 -20.62 -12.03
N ASP A 504 8.42 -21.14 -10.85
CA ASP A 504 9.15 -22.39 -10.62
C ASP A 504 8.31 -23.53 -10.04
N ASN A 505 7.01 -23.53 -10.26
CA ASN A 505 6.08 -24.59 -9.86
C ASN A 505 6.06 -24.94 -8.37
N GLY A 506 6.82 -24.24 -7.53
CA GLY A 506 6.96 -24.57 -6.14
C GLY A 506 6.38 -23.52 -5.24
N THR A 507 5.58 -23.94 -4.28
CA THR A 507 5.33 -23.18 -3.07
C THR A 507 6.34 -23.62 -2.01
N SER A 508 6.84 -22.70 -1.23
CA SER A 508 7.64 -22.96 -0.05
C SER A 508 7.35 -21.93 1.02
N ASP A 509 7.58 -22.31 2.25
CA ASP A 509 7.34 -21.41 3.38
C ASP A 509 8.20 -20.16 3.28
N TRP A 510 9.44 -20.31 2.82
CA TRP A 510 10.34 -19.19 2.56
C TRP A 510 9.78 -18.20 1.51
N LYS A 511 9.19 -18.71 0.42
CA LYS A 511 8.61 -17.88 -0.64
C LYS A 511 7.45 -17.02 -0.17
N CYS A 512 6.65 -17.51 0.77
CA CYS A 512 5.59 -16.75 1.39
C CYS A 512 6.13 -15.44 1.99
N ILE A 513 7.15 -15.55 2.83
CA ILE A 513 7.75 -14.39 3.48
C ILE A 513 8.50 -13.51 2.48
N ASN A 514 9.21 -14.12 1.54
CA ASN A 514 9.90 -13.38 0.48
C ASN A 514 8.94 -12.56 -0.39
N THR A 515 7.73 -13.05 -0.66
CA THR A 515 6.68 -12.31 -1.37
C THR A 515 6.21 -11.08 -0.57
N ALA A 516 5.94 -11.25 0.72
CA ALA A 516 5.58 -10.14 1.60
C ALA A 516 6.69 -9.07 1.62
N GLN A 517 7.95 -9.52 1.70
CA GLN A 517 9.10 -8.62 1.65
C GLN A 517 9.27 -7.95 0.28
N SER A 518 8.92 -8.61 -0.82
CA SER A 518 8.95 -7.98 -2.14
C SER A 518 8.02 -6.78 -2.19
N LEU A 519 6.78 -6.93 -1.74
CA LEU A 519 5.82 -5.83 -1.62
C LEU A 519 6.38 -4.69 -0.75
N MET A 520 6.87 -5.02 0.45
CA MET A 520 7.42 -4.02 1.38
C MET A 520 8.63 -3.30 0.80
N ASN A 521 9.53 -4.02 0.14
CA ASN A 521 10.78 -3.47 -0.39
C ASN A 521 10.55 -2.56 -1.59
N TRP A 522 9.63 -2.91 -2.49
CA TRP A 522 9.23 -2.01 -3.58
C TRP A 522 8.69 -0.69 -3.03
N MET A 523 7.80 -0.75 -2.04
CA MET A 523 7.25 0.43 -1.40
C MET A 523 8.31 1.22 -0.61
N THR A 524 9.28 0.55 0.02
CA THR A 524 10.29 1.20 0.86
C THR A 524 11.45 1.78 0.05
N PHE A 525 12.01 1.04 -0.90
CA PHE A 525 13.23 1.42 -1.61
C PHE A 525 12.98 2.11 -2.94
N GLU A 526 11.88 1.77 -3.62
CA GLU A 526 11.49 2.40 -4.88
C GLU A 526 10.37 3.44 -4.71
N ASN A 527 9.86 3.62 -3.50
CA ASN A 527 8.75 4.54 -3.20
C ASN A 527 7.49 4.22 -4.03
N SER A 528 7.29 2.94 -4.34
CA SER A 528 6.22 2.48 -5.22
C SER A 528 4.85 2.68 -4.59
N PRO A 529 3.87 3.27 -5.31
CA PRO A 529 2.52 3.49 -4.79
C PRO A 529 1.64 2.24 -4.87
N THR A 530 2.04 1.24 -5.66
CA THR A 530 1.30 0.00 -5.87
C THR A 530 2.24 -1.17 -6.17
N TRP A 531 1.72 -2.38 -6.09
CA TRP A 531 2.41 -3.62 -6.39
C TRP A 531 1.38 -4.65 -6.84
N HIS A 532 1.62 -5.40 -7.94
CA HIS A 532 0.65 -6.28 -8.54
C HIS A 532 1.10 -7.74 -8.48
N TRP A 533 0.18 -8.62 -8.04
CA TRP A 533 0.33 -10.06 -8.14
C TRP A 533 -0.10 -10.55 -9.53
N LEU A 534 0.66 -11.47 -10.14
CA LEU A 534 0.40 -11.90 -11.51
C LEU A 534 -0.83 -12.80 -11.67
N HIS A 535 -0.98 -13.85 -10.88
CA HIS A 535 -2.03 -14.82 -11.10
C HIS A 535 -3.04 -14.90 -9.95
N MET A 536 -4.28 -14.55 -10.21
CA MET A 536 -5.37 -14.72 -9.25
C MET A 536 -5.58 -16.20 -8.91
N LEU A 537 -5.98 -16.99 -9.86
CA LEU A 537 -6.20 -18.42 -9.72
C LEU A 537 -5.47 -19.22 -10.79
N LYS A 538 -5.16 -20.47 -10.50
CA LYS A 538 -4.65 -21.45 -11.46
C LYS A 538 -5.46 -22.76 -11.40
N PRO A 539 -5.69 -23.43 -12.54
CA PRO A 539 -6.40 -24.71 -12.54
C PRO A 539 -5.54 -25.82 -11.94
N ILE A 540 -6.14 -26.70 -11.14
CA ILE A 540 -5.47 -27.93 -10.74
C ILE A 540 -5.29 -28.85 -11.96
N GLY A 541 -4.27 -29.71 -11.91
CA GLY A 541 -3.98 -30.66 -12.99
C GLY A 541 -3.27 -30.09 -14.21
N ASN A 542 -3.06 -28.80 -14.25
CA ASN A 542 -2.11 -28.20 -15.18
C ASN A 542 -0.70 -28.45 -14.63
N GLY A 543 0.07 -29.36 -15.20
CA GLY A 543 1.42 -29.72 -14.72
C GLY A 543 2.37 -28.53 -14.53
N GLU A 544 1.95 -27.34 -14.92
CA GLU A 544 2.61 -26.06 -14.69
C GLU A 544 1.67 -25.14 -13.90
N GLY A 545 2.06 -24.71 -12.73
CA GLY A 545 1.65 -23.42 -12.28
C GLY A 545 0.50 -23.27 -11.30
N TYR A 546 -0.10 -24.34 -10.80
CA TYR A 546 -1.03 -24.14 -9.68
C TYR A 546 -0.32 -23.55 -8.45
N GLY A 547 1.00 -23.66 -8.37
CA GLY A 547 1.83 -22.98 -7.35
C GLY A 547 1.93 -21.47 -7.53
N TYR A 548 1.57 -20.91 -8.66
CA TYR A 548 1.71 -19.48 -8.96
C TYR A 548 0.51 -18.65 -8.51
N GLY A 549 -0.70 -19.21 -8.48
CA GLY A 549 -1.92 -18.50 -8.15
C GLY A 549 -2.02 -18.14 -6.67
N LEU A 550 -2.80 -17.10 -6.35
CA LEU A 550 -3.27 -16.87 -4.98
C LEU A 550 -4.25 -17.94 -4.52
N GLY A 551 -4.84 -18.62 -5.47
CA GLY A 551 -5.66 -19.79 -5.26
C GLY A 551 -5.64 -20.72 -6.47
N PHE A 552 -6.39 -21.79 -6.37
CA PHE A 552 -6.54 -22.78 -7.42
C PHE A 552 -7.99 -23.24 -7.52
N TRP A 553 -8.42 -23.68 -8.71
CA TRP A 553 -9.78 -24.16 -8.94
C TRP A 553 -9.84 -25.51 -9.59
N ARG A 554 -10.95 -26.18 -9.38
CA ARG A 554 -11.31 -27.41 -10.06
C ARG A 554 -12.53 -27.18 -10.93
N LYS A 555 -12.40 -27.53 -12.22
CA LYS A 555 -13.46 -27.35 -13.22
C LYS A 555 -14.71 -28.17 -12.90
N GLN A 556 -15.90 -27.62 -13.18
CA GLN A 556 -17.15 -28.36 -13.15
C GLN A 556 -17.08 -29.57 -14.11
N GLY A 557 -17.57 -30.70 -13.65
CA GLY A 557 -17.55 -31.95 -14.40
C GLY A 557 -16.18 -32.62 -14.51
N ASP A 558 -15.19 -32.17 -13.79
CA ASP A 558 -13.86 -32.78 -13.76
C ASP A 558 -13.85 -34.02 -12.86
N THR A 559 -13.75 -35.20 -13.52
CA THR A 559 -13.70 -36.51 -12.86
C THR A 559 -12.27 -37.04 -12.69
N THR A 560 -11.26 -36.23 -12.99
CA THR A 560 -9.86 -36.61 -12.89
C THR A 560 -9.48 -36.85 -11.40
N ALA A 561 -8.79 -37.96 -11.13
CA ALA A 561 -8.20 -38.19 -9.82
C ALA A 561 -6.86 -37.43 -9.74
N TYR A 562 -6.75 -36.58 -8.75
CA TYR A 562 -5.54 -35.82 -8.44
C TYR A 562 -4.85 -36.37 -7.19
N ASP A 563 -3.55 -36.17 -7.09
CA ASP A 563 -2.80 -36.60 -5.92
C ASP A 563 -3.06 -35.67 -4.71
N ASP A 564 -3.34 -36.30 -3.58
CA ASP A 564 -3.39 -35.78 -2.20
C ASP A 564 -4.11 -34.45 -1.94
N LYS A 565 -3.40 -33.33 -1.90
CA LYS A 565 -3.95 -32.05 -1.38
C LYS A 565 -5.06 -31.43 -2.25
N TYR A 566 -5.17 -31.81 -3.51
CA TYR A 566 -6.19 -31.31 -4.42
C TYR A 566 -7.37 -32.26 -4.60
N ASN A 567 -7.29 -33.49 -4.12
CA ASN A 567 -8.39 -34.46 -4.18
C ASN A 567 -9.60 -34.03 -3.35
N SER A 568 -9.41 -33.22 -2.32
CA SER A 568 -10.48 -32.70 -1.48
C SER A 568 -11.21 -31.50 -2.07
N LEU A 569 -10.68 -30.89 -3.15
CA LEU A 569 -11.32 -29.77 -3.81
C LEU A 569 -12.49 -30.29 -4.66
N GLU A 570 -13.69 -29.87 -4.37
CA GLU A 570 -14.90 -30.24 -5.12
C GLU A 570 -14.86 -29.63 -6.52
N GLU A 571 -15.48 -30.32 -7.48
CA GLU A 571 -15.64 -29.78 -8.83
C GLU A 571 -16.46 -28.48 -8.81
N GLY A 572 -16.06 -27.51 -9.62
CA GLY A 572 -16.71 -26.21 -9.70
C GLY A 572 -16.39 -25.26 -8.55
N THR A 573 -15.40 -25.61 -7.73
CA THR A 573 -14.98 -24.79 -6.58
C THR A 573 -13.54 -24.33 -6.69
N TRP A 574 -13.15 -23.39 -5.84
CA TRP A 574 -11.78 -22.91 -5.67
C TRP A 574 -11.36 -22.86 -4.20
N ASP A 575 -10.07 -22.83 -3.95
CA ASP A 575 -9.51 -22.65 -2.62
C ASP A 575 -8.24 -21.79 -2.69
N TYR A 576 -7.83 -21.24 -1.55
CA TYR A 576 -6.62 -20.45 -1.44
C TYR A 576 -5.36 -21.30 -1.58
N ASN A 577 -4.37 -20.77 -2.28
CA ASN A 577 -2.99 -21.17 -2.07
C ASN A 577 -2.47 -20.44 -0.83
N TRP A 578 -2.61 -21.06 0.32
CA TRP A 578 -2.38 -20.41 1.60
C TRP A 578 -0.99 -19.82 1.73
N GLN A 579 0.04 -20.45 1.17
CA GLN A 579 1.39 -19.88 1.19
C GLN A 579 1.49 -18.57 0.40
N ASN A 580 0.84 -18.45 -0.74
CA ASN A 580 0.81 -17.22 -1.51
C ASN A 580 -0.16 -16.20 -0.92
N TRP A 581 -1.33 -16.67 -0.49
CA TRP A 581 -2.37 -15.79 0.07
C TRP A 581 -1.93 -15.16 1.40
N ASN A 582 -1.30 -15.93 2.28
CA ASN A 582 -0.80 -15.45 3.56
C ASN A 582 0.29 -14.38 3.41
N ALA A 583 1.01 -14.40 2.28
CA ALA A 583 2.01 -13.38 1.98
C ALA A 583 1.42 -11.97 1.83
N ILE A 584 0.17 -11.86 1.36
CA ILE A 584 -0.41 -10.57 0.98
C ILE A 584 -1.72 -10.23 1.69
N ARG A 585 -2.47 -11.21 2.23
CA ARG A 585 -3.81 -10.95 2.81
C ARG A 585 -3.79 -9.96 3.97
N GLY A 586 -2.73 -9.95 4.78
CA GLY A 586 -2.58 -8.99 5.86
C GLY A 586 -2.43 -7.55 5.34
N PHE A 587 -1.73 -7.35 4.23
CA PHE A 587 -1.64 -6.03 3.59
C PHE A 587 -3.00 -5.60 3.02
N LEU A 588 -3.74 -6.49 2.37
CA LEU A 588 -5.11 -6.18 1.90
C LEU A 588 -6.04 -5.77 3.04
N LYS A 589 -5.85 -6.36 4.24
CA LYS A 589 -6.67 -6.08 5.40
C LYS A 589 -6.27 -4.80 6.14
N TYR A 590 -4.96 -4.57 6.35
CA TYR A 590 -4.42 -3.54 7.23
C TYR A 590 -3.77 -2.36 6.51
N MET A 591 -3.66 -2.43 5.18
CA MET A 591 -3.15 -1.36 4.34
C MET A 591 -4.24 -0.94 3.34
N PRO A 592 -5.30 -0.27 3.81
CA PRO A 592 -6.38 0.18 2.94
C PRO A 592 -5.87 1.20 1.92
N TRP A 593 -6.61 1.36 0.83
CA TRP A 593 -6.26 2.31 -0.24
C TRP A 593 -6.03 3.71 0.32
N ASP A 594 -5.13 4.42 -0.29
CA ASP A 594 -4.74 5.78 0.07
C ASP A 594 -4.08 5.90 1.46
N SER A 595 -3.56 4.79 2.02
CA SER A 595 -2.65 4.81 3.17
C SER A 595 -1.37 5.56 2.83
N VAL A 596 -0.78 6.26 3.80
CA VAL A 596 0.47 7.01 3.61
C VAL A 596 1.60 6.28 4.33
N ARG A 597 2.65 5.91 3.61
CA ARG A 597 3.86 5.30 4.19
C ARG A 597 4.68 6.33 4.97
N TYR A 598 5.34 5.88 6.02
CA TYR A 598 6.28 6.66 6.81
C TYR A 598 7.66 6.03 6.81
N THR A 599 8.69 6.84 6.90
CA THR A 599 10.06 6.37 7.05
C THR A 599 10.22 5.60 8.35
N VAL A 600 10.99 4.52 8.31
CA VAL A 600 11.46 3.79 9.48
C VAL A 600 12.98 3.80 9.48
N ASP A 601 13.57 4.37 10.51
CA ASP A 601 15.01 4.26 10.71
C ASP A 601 15.35 2.87 11.21
N GLU A 602 16.31 2.24 10.56
CA GLU A 602 16.83 0.90 10.88
C GLU A 602 18.30 1.03 11.30
N ASP A 603 18.70 0.34 12.35
CA ASP A 603 20.12 0.28 12.76
C ASP A 603 21.00 -0.33 11.63
N VAL A 604 20.50 -1.35 10.96
CA VAL A 604 21.07 -1.98 9.77
C VAL A 604 19.94 -2.48 8.88
N THR A 605 20.05 -2.26 7.58
CA THR A 605 19.13 -2.86 6.60
C THR A 605 19.43 -4.36 6.46
N ARG A 606 18.47 -5.20 6.86
CA ARG A 606 18.58 -6.66 6.82
C ARG A 606 17.77 -7.23 5.67
N TYR A 607 18.30 -8.31 5.05
CA TYR A 607 17.61 -8.99 3.96
C TYR A 607 16.48 -9.89 4.46
N ASP A 608 16.70 -10.56 5.59
CA ASP A 608 15.72 -11.52 6.12
C ASP A 608 14.69 -10.89 7.05
N GLN A 609 14.97 -9.71 7.59
CA GLN A 609 14.06 -8.99 8.47
C GLN A 609 13.72 -7.65 7.86
N ARG A 610 12.43 -7.44 7.56
CA ARG A 610 11.95 -6.18 6.99
C ARG A 610 10.84 -5.57 7.83
N ILE A 611 10.76 -4.27 7.76
CA ILE A 611 9.76 -3.43 8.45
C ILE A 611 9.20 -2.39 7.48
N MET A 612 7.92 -2.10 7.59
CA MET A 612 7.26 -0.99 6.90
C MET A 612 6.15 -0.42 7.78
N ALA A 613 6.02 0.89 7.81
CA ALA A 613 5.01 1.58 8.61
C ALA A 613 4.18 2.54 7.74
N TRP A 614 2.88 2.63 8.02
CA TRP A 614 1.97 3.54 7.33
C TRP A 614 0.83 3.98 8.24
N LYS A 615 0.19 5.09 7.89
CA LYS A 615 -1.09 5.47 8.47
C LYS A 615 -2.21 5.23 7.46
N THR A 616 -3.32 4.68 7.97
CA THR A 616 -4.55 4.57 7.19
C THR A 616 -5.13 5.97 6.90
N PRO A 617 -6.09 6.10 5.98
CA PRO A 617 -6.76 7.37 5.73
C PRO A 617 -7.36 8.02 6.98
N GLU A 618 -7.76 7.23 7.96
CA GLU A 618 -8.28 7.70 9.25
C GLU A 618 -7.16 8.07 10.25
N GLY A 619 -5.89 7.85 9.89
CA GLY A 619 -4.73 8.21 10.71
C GLY A 619 -4.24 7.13 11.68
N GLN A 620 -4.78 5.91 11.60
CA GLN A 620 -4.35 4.76 12.41
C GLN A 620 -2.98 4.26 11.94
N LEU A 621 -2.00 4.21 12.83
CA LEU A 621 -0.68 3.68 12.52
C LEU A 621 -0.70 2.16 12.45
N VAL A 622 -0.14 1.62 11.39
CA VAL A 622 0.07 0.18 11.19
C VAL A 622 1.54 -0.07 10.87
N ILE A 623 2.09 -1.12 11.45
CA ILE A 623 3.48 -1.52 11.26
C ILE A 623 3.50 -2.99 10.84
N ALA A 624 4.02 -3.27 9.65
CA ALA A 624 4.26 -4.63 9.18
C ALA A 624 5.71 -5.03 9.43
N LEU A 625 5.89 -6.23 9.94
CA LEU A 625 7.17 -6.85 10.25
C LEU A 625 7.25 -8.22 9.60
N THR A 626 8.41 -8.57 9.08
CA THR A 626 8.64 -9.91 8.52
C THR A 626 9.94 -10.50 8.99
N ASN A 627 9.94 -11.80 9.19
CA ASN A 627 11.16 -12.57 9.44
C ASN A 627 11.23 -13.76 8.47
N ARG A 628 12.13 -13.67 7.48
CA ARG A 628 12.34 -14.69 6.44
C ARG A 628 13.34 -15.76 6.82
N ASP A 629 14.01 -15.62 7.98
CA ASP A 629 14.91 -16.68 8.49
C ASP A 629 14.11 -17.96 8.73
N GLU A 630 14.61 -19.10 8.23
CA GLU A 630 13.90 -20.37 8.29
C GLU A 630 14.02 -21.08 9.66
N SER A 631 14.84 -20.57 10.56
CA SER A 631 15.21 -21.29 11.78
C SER A 631 15.13 -20.43 13.04
N ASN A 632 15.35 -19.11 12.93
CA ASN A 632 15.56 -18.27 14.11
C ASN A 632 14.48 -17.21 14.25
N ALA A 633 14.05 -16.98 15.46
CA ALA A 633 13.25 -15.81 15.82
C ALA A 633 14.10 -14.55 15.77
N PHE A 634 13.43 -13.41 15.55
CA PHE A 634 14.07 -12.09 15.52
C PHE A 634 13.26 -11.08 16.34
N GLN A 635 13.94 -10.33 17.20
CA GLN A 635 13.33 -9.27 17.99
C GLN A 635 13.51 -7.92 17.32
N PHE A 636 12.40 -7.26 17.06
CA PHE A 636 12.37 -5.85 16.65
C PHE A 636 12.29 -4.97 17.90
N ASN A 637 13.39 -4.27 18.25
CA ASN A 637 13.35 -3.24 19.28
C ASN A 637 12.73 -2.00 18.63
N LEU A 638 11.40 -1.89 18.73
CA LEU A 638 10.60 -1.01 17.89
C LEU A 638 10.05 0.17 18.68
N ASN A 639 10.51 1.38 18.33
CA ASN A 639 9.91 2.62 18.73
C ASN A 639 8.86 3.05 17.69
N THR A 640 7.60 3.10 18.10
CA THR A 640 6.48 3.49 17.25
C THR A 640 6.32 5.00 17.10
N GLY A 641 6.99 5.79 17.94
CA GLY A 641 6.80 7.25 18.00
C GLY A 641 5.51 7.71 18.69
N LEU A 642 4.70 6.78 19.23
CA LEU A 642 3.40 7.07 19.85
C LEU A 642 3.36 6.65 21.33
N ASP A 643 3.47 7.63 22.24
CA ASP A 643 3.37 7.36 23.66
C ASP A 643 1.97 6.99 24.11
N GLY A 644 1.85 5.95 24.95
CA GLY A 644 0.60 5.55 25.60
C GLY A 644 -0.49 5.00 24.68
N LYS A 645 -0.19 4.79 23.41
CA LYS A 645 -1.13 4.15 22.48
C LYS A 645 -1.05 2.64 22.59
N THR A 646 -2.16 1.98 22.36
CA THR A 646 -2.28 0.52 22.32
C THR A 646 -2.13 0.05 20.88
N PHE A 647 -1.37 -1.03 20.69
CA PHE A 647 -1.22 -1.72 19.42
C PHE A 647 -1.66 -3.16 19.59
N HIS A 648 -2.51 -3.64 18.71
CA HIS A 648 -2.92 -5.03 18.63
C HIS A 648 -2.10 -5.76 17.57
N GLY A 649 -1.51 -6.90 17.93
CA GLY A 649 -0.65 -7.70 17.05
C GLY A 649 -1.40 -8.83 16.39
N TYR A 650 -1.13 -9.03 15.09
CA TYR A 650 -1.68 -10.11 14.29
C TYR A 650 -0.56 -10.78 13.51
N ARG A 651 -0.54 -12.12 13.48
CA ARG A 651 0.49 -12.90 12.79
C ARG A 651 -0.09 -13.77 11.70
N TYR A 652 0.66 -13.85 10.61
CA TYR A 652 0.46 -14.81 9.52
C TYR A 652 1.70 -15.65 9.35
N THR A 653 1.50 -16.92 9.10
CA THR A 653 2.57 -17.87 8.77
C THR A 653 2.23 -18.58 7.45
N PRO A 654 3.18 -19.23 6.78
CA PRO A 654 2.90 -19.92 5.52
C PRO A 654 1.85 -21.03 5.59
N TRP A 655 1.60 -21.57 6.77
CA TRP A 655 0.77 -22.78 7.00
C TRP A 655 -0.54 -22.53 7.74
N ASP A 656 -0.67 -21.40 8.45
CA ASP A 656 -1.89 -21.13 9.22
C ASP A 656 -2.99 -20.58 8.32
N HIS A 657 -4.17 -21.15 8.36
CA HIS A 657 -5.32 -20.67 7.60
C HIS A 657 -6.01 -19.49 8.29
N GLU A 658 -5.88 -19.41 9.60
CA GLU A 658 -6.44 -18.34 10.41
C GLU A 658 -5.36 -17.30 10.76
N GLU A 659 -5.78 -16.10 11.02
CA GLU A 659 -4.95 -15.05 11.59
C GLU A 659 -4.71 -15.35 13.08
N ILE A 660 -3.47 -15.25 13.52
CA ILE A 660 -3.11 -15.49 14.93
C ILE A 660 -3.17 -14.16 15.66
N ASP A 661 -4.04 -14.06 16.64
CA ASP A 661 -4.14 -12.92 17.55
C ASP A 661 -3.01 -12.99 18.59
N LEU A 662 -2.18 -11.95 18.66
CA LEU A 662 -1.03 -11.83 19.57
C LEU A 662 -1.36 -11.00 20.82
N GLY A 663 -2.61 -10.50 20.94
CA GLY A 663 -3.00 -9.55 21.97
C GLY A 663 -2.37 -8.16 21.77
N THR A 664 -2.31 -7.39 22.84
CA THR A 664 -1.97 -5.97 22.77
C THR A 664 -0.64 -5.65 23.47
N LYS A 665 0.02 -4.60 22.95
CA LYS A 665 1.17 -3.92 23.58
C LYS A 665 0.88 -2.43 23.70
N ILE A 666 1.37 -1.79 24.76
CA ILE A 666 1.08 -0.38 25.05
C ILE A 666 2.39 0.39 25.17
N GLY A 667 2.43 1.57 24.57
CA GLY A 667 3.54 2.52 24.68
C GLY A 667 4.25 2.77 23.35
N SER A 668 5.25 3.64 23.41
CA SER A 668 6.11 3.94 22.26
C SER A 668 7.02 2.76 21.90
N GLN A 669 7.42 1.96 22.89
CA GLN A 669 8.29 0.78 22.70
C GLN A 669 7.46 -0.49 22.80
N ILE A 670 7.34 -1.25 21.71
CA ILE A 670 6.49 -2.47 21.68
C ILE A 670 7.25 -3.79 21.50
N ASP A 671 8.47 -3.77 21.03
CA ASP A 671 9.46 -4.86 20.96
C ASP A 671 8.87 -6.26 20.63
N PRO A 672 8.26 -6.46 19.47
CA PRO A 672 7.77 -7.78 19.11
C PRO A 672 8.92 -8.71 18.73
N THR A 673 8.76 -10.00 19.07
CA THR A 673 9.67 -11.06 18.64
C THR A 673 8.96 -11.95 17.63
N LEU A 674 9.43 -11.92 16.40
CA LEU A 674 8.87 -12.70 15.31
C LEU A 674 9.52 -14.10 15.23
N PRO A 675 8.76 -15.18 15.26
CA PRO A 675 9.28 -16.50 14.93
C PRO A 675 9.89 -16.53 13.52
N ALA A 676 10.64 -17.57 13.24
CA ALA A 676 11.04 -17.92 11.89
C ALA A 676 9.82 -17.96 10.96
N LEU A 677 10.01 -17.54 9.72
CA LEU A 677 8.99 -17.60 8.66
C LEU A 677 7.63 -17.00 9.07
N SER A 678 7.65 -15.74 9.52
CA SER A 678 6.42 -15.06 9.96
C SER A 678 6.29 -13.63 9.45
N ILE A 679 5.05 -13.18 9.40
CA ILE A 679 4.63 -11.82 9.09
C ILE A 679 3.78 -11.34 10.25
N GLU A 680 4.04 -10.17 10.80
CA GLU A 680 3.21 -9.56 11.83
C GLU A 680 2.74 -8.17 11.41
N PHE A 681 1.51 -7.85 11.82
CA PHE A 681 0.96 -6.51 11.73
C PHE A 681 0.64 -6.02 13.13
N TRP A 682 1.24 -4.90 13.50
CA TRP A 682 0.95 -4.20 14.75
C TRP A 682 0.12 -2.97 14.42
N VAL A 683 -1.14 -3.02 14.79
CA VAL A 683 -2.18 -2.06 14.41
C VAL A 683 -2.54 -1.23 15.62
N GLN A 684 -2.37 0.08 15.54
CA GLN A 684 -2.81 1.00 16.59
C GLN A 684 -4.33 0.87 16.80
N ASP A 685 -4.78 0.75 18.05
CA ASP A 685 -6.20 0.79 18.35
C ASP A 685 -6.79 2.14 17.96
N ALA A 686 -7.92 2.09 17.25
CA ALA A 686 -8.62 3.30 16.84
C ALA A 686 -9.20 4.02 18.08
N ASP A 687 -9.12 5.33 18.08
CA ASP A 687 -9.78 6.19 19.06
C ASP A 687 -10.88 7.04 18.40
N GLU A 688 -11.59 7.82 19.19
CA GLU A 688 -12.73 8.65 18.72
C GLU A 688 -12.35 9.64 17.59
N SER A 689 -11.06 10.00 17.47
CA SER A 689 -10.58 10.88 16.41
C SER A 689 -10.38 10.16 15.07
N MET A 690 -10.47 8.83 15.05
CA MET A 690 -10.24 7.96 13.88
C MET A 690 -11.54 7.38 13.32
N LYS A 691 -12.64 8.09 13.50
CA LYS A 691 -13.96 7.67 13.05
C LYS A 691 -14.04 7.60 11.52
N LYS A 692 -14.53 6.51 11.01
CA LYS A 692 -14.66 6.29 9.56
C LYS A 692 -15.81 7.08 8.96
N ALA A 693 -15.63 7.49 7.70
CA ALA A 693 -16.74 7.96 6.88
C ALA A 693 -17.72 6.81 6.58
N GLU A 694 -19.01 7.11 6.55
CA GLU A 694 -20.09 6.13 6.29
C GLU A 694 -20.82 6.41 4.97
N SER A 695 -20.89 7.67 4.56
CA SER A 695 -21.54 8.08 3.31
C SER A 695 -21.01 9.42 2.81
N VAL A 696 -21.25 9.68 1.55
CA VAL A 696 -21.08 10.99 0.90
C VAL A 696 -22.33 11.30 0.09
N THR A 697 -22.69 12.57 0.01
CA THR A 697 -23.79 13.06 -0.84
C THR A 697 -23.35 14.30 -1.58
N LEU A 698 -23.68 14.39 -2.84
CA LEU A 698 -23.53 15.57 -3.66
C LEU A 698 -24.74 16.49 -3.54
N ASP A 699 -24.51 17.77 -3.70
CA ASP A 699 -25.58 18.80 -3.72
C ASP A 699 -26.47 18.72 -4.99
N GLU A 700 -25.96 18.08 -6.07
CA GLU A 700 -26.69 17.85 -7.32
C GLU A 700 -26.49 16.41 -7.81
N SER A 701 -27.53 15.78 -8.32
CA SER A 701 -27.48 14.46 -8.95
C SER A 701 -27.47 14.53 -10.48
N THR A 702 -27.96 15.64 -11.04
CA THR A 702 -27.96 15.91 -12.48
C THR A 702 -27.71 17.40 -12.73
N LEU A 703 -26.99 17.74 -13.77
CA LEU A 703 -26.62 19.11 -14.11
C LEU A 703 -26.57 19.30 -15.62
N THR A 704 -26.97 20.45 -16.10
CA THR A 704 -26.80 20.85 -17.51
C THR A 704 -25.94 22.11 -17.57
N LEU A 705 -24.87 22.06 -18.37
CA LEU A 705 -23.95 23.17 -18.60
C LEU A 705 -23.88 23.48 -20.09
N ALA A 706 -23.68 24.74 -20.44
CA ALA A 706 -23.25 25.11 -21.79
C ALA A 706 -21.76 24.85 -21.94
N VAL A 707 -21.26 24.67 -23.15
CA VAL A 707 -19.81 24.62 -23.42
C VAL A 707 -19.13 25.87 -22.84
N ASN A 708 -17.99 25.69 -22.16
CA ASN A 708 -17.25 26.66 -21.33
C ASN A 708 -17.97 27.11 -20.04
N GLY A 709 -19.13 26.55 -19.73
CA GLY A 709 -19.81 26.74 -18.45
C GLY A 709 -19.03 26.10 -17.32
N THR A 710 -19.10 26.72 -16.12
CA THR A 710 -18.46 26.21 -14.90
C THR A 710 -19.48 26.10 -13.78
N LYS A 711 -19.31 25.12 -12.91
CA LYS A 711 -20.10 24.91 -11.69
C LYS A 711 -19.24 24.25 -10.64
N GLN A 712 -19.43 24.57 -9.38
CA GLN A 712 -18.85 23.81 -8.29
C GLN A 712 -19.90 22.83 -7.75
N LEU A 713 -19.52 21.55 -7.64
CA LEU A 713 -20.24 20.54 -6.86
C LEU A 713 -19.69 20.50 -5.45
N THR A 714 -20.57 20.28 -4.51
CA THR A 714 -20.22 20.14 -3.09
C THR A 714 -20.51 18.71 -2.63
N ALA A 715 -19.49 18.08 -2.05
CA ALA A 715 -19.61 16.76 -1.43
C ALA A 715 -19.73 16.91 0.10
N THR A 716 -20.75 16.32 0.68
CA THR A 716 -20.97 16.26 2.13
C THR A 716 -20.69 14.84 2.61
N VAL A 717 -19.64 14.67 3.42
CA VAL A 717 -19.25 13.39 4.02
C VAL A 717 -19.87 13.27 5.41
N ASN A 718 -20.48 12.13 5.70
CA ASN A 718 -21.06 11.81 7.00
C ASN A 718 -20.37 10.61 7.64
N PRO A 719 -20.28 10.56 8.99
CA PRO A 719 -20.72 11.59 9.93
C PRO A 719 -19.79 12.82 9.90
N ASP A 720 -20.28 13.95 10.40
CA ASP A 720 -19.53 15.23 10.42
C ASP A 720 -18.21 15.16 11.17
N ASP A 721 -18.04 14.22 12.09
CA ASP A 721 -16.85 13.94 12.87
C ASP A 721 -15.99 12.79 12.28
N ALA A 722 -16.20 12.43 11.02
CA ALA A 722 -15.32 11.50 10.32
C ALA A 722 -13.88 12.04 10.28
N ALA A 723 -12.90 11.17 10.53
CA ALA A 723 -11.48 11.53 10.60
C ALA A 723 -10.95 12.06 9.25
N ASN A 724 -11.39 11.46 8.16
CA ASN A 724 -11.06 11.90 6.82
C ASN A 724 -12.34 12.20 6.04
N LYS A 725 -12.50 13.45 5.62
CA LYS A 725 -13.62 13.92 4.79
C LYS A 725 -13.16 14.30 3.38
N ASN A 726 -11.92 14.04 3.05
CA ASN A 726 -11.41 14.33 1.72
C ASN A 726 -12.07 13.42 0.69
N VAL A 727 -12.37 13.98 -0.45
CA VAL A 727 -12.94 13.25 -1.58
C VAL A 727 -12.00 13.35 -2.78
N ARG A 728 -11.94 12.29 -3.55
CA ARG A 728 -11.34 12.29 -4.88
C ARG A 728 -12.45 12.49 -5.90
N TRP A 729 -12.27 13.48 -6.75
CA TRP A 729 -13.18 13.79 -7.83
C TRP A 729 -12.70 13.13 -9.13
N THR A 730 -13.62 12.53 -9.86
CA THR A 730 -13.33 11.93 -11.16
C THR A 730 -14.46 12.25 -12.16
N SER A 731 -14.08 12.35 -13.44
CA SER A 731 -15.02 12.47 -14.56
C SER A 731 -14.97 11.18 -15.39
N SER A 732 -16.11 10.68 -15.82
CA SER A 732 -16.16 9.54 -16.74
C SER A 732 -15.64 9.91 -18.13
N ASP A 733 -15.67 11.21 -18.50
CA ASP A 733 -15.08 11.75 -19.71
C ASP A 733 -14.58 13.18 -19.45
N SER A 734 -13.31 13.32 -19.12
CA SER A 734 -12.68 14.61 -18.82
C SER A 734 -12.48 15.49 -20.08
N THR A 735 -12.73 14.95 -21.28
CA THR A 735 -12.76 15.74 -22.51
C THR A 735 -14.10 16.45 -22.69
N VAL A 736 -15.17 15.97 -22.05
CA VAL A 736 -16.50 16.56 -22.02
C VAL A 736 -16.64 17.49 -20.82
N VAL A 737 -16.36 17.01 -19.61
CA VAL A 737 -16.39 17.80 -18.37
C VAL A 737 -15.15 17.49 -17.55
N LYS A 738 -14.33 18.50 -17.33
CA LYS A 738 -13.21 18.42 -16.40
C LYS A 738 -13.66 18.77 -15.00
N VAL A 739 -13.17 18.05 -13.99
CA VAL A 739 -13.35 18.36 -12.57
C VAL A 739 -11.98 18.55 -11.91
N ASP A 740 -11.85 19.52 -11.04
CA ASP A 740 -10.65 19.71 -10.22
C ASP A 740 -10.79 19.05 -8.83
N GLU A 741 -9.71 19.08 -8.04
CA GLU A 741 -9.66 18.54 -6.67
C GLU A 741 -10.66 19.17 -5.70
N ASN A 742 -11.23 20.33 -6.03
CA ASN A 742 -12.19 21.07 -5.23
C ASN A 742 -13.65 20.91 -5.70
N GLY A 743 -13.88 20.04 -6.72
CA GLY A 743 -15.18 19.82 -7.30
C GLY A 743 -15.62 20.91 -8.29
N ASN A 744 -14.71 21.77 -8.77
CA ASN A 744 -15.03 22.75 -9.79
C ASN A 744 -15.09 22.07 -11.16
N LEU A 745 -16.24 22.14 -11.79
CA LEU A 745 -16.51 21.61 -13.12
C LEU A 745 -16.20 22.65 -14.18
N THR A 746 -15.67 22.19 -15.31
CA THR A 746 -15.54 22.97 -16.55
C THR A 746 -16.05 22.13 -17.71
N ALA A 747 -17.11 22.58 -18.35
CA ALA A 747 -17.67 21.94 -19.53
C ALA A 747 -16.82 22.30 -20.75
N LEU A 748 -16.24 21.30 -21.42
CA LEU A 748 -15.28 21.53 -22.52
C LEU A 748 -15.89 21.25 -23.89
N LYS A 749 -16.75 20.26 -24.00
CA LYS A 749 -17.31 19.78 -25.26
C LYS A 749 -18.73 19.25 -25.03
N GLU A 750 -19.58 19.35 -26.02
CA GLU A 750 -20.92 18.75 -26.04
C GLU A 750 -20.84 17.24 -25.78
N GLY A 751 -21.70 16.74 -24.89
CA GLY A 751 -21.72 15.34 -24.48
C GLY A 751 -22.32 15.16 -23.10
N VAL A 752 -22.14 13.94 -22.55
CA VAL A 752 -22.56 13.62 -21.19
C VAL A 752 -21.36 13.03 -20.46
N ALA A 753 -21.11 13.48 -19.23
CA ALA A 753 -20.11 12.91 -18.35
C ALA A 753 -20.69 12.74 -16.94
N THR A 754 -20.30 11.66 -16.27
CA THR A 754 -20.62 11.43 -14.86
C THR A 754 -19.47 11.90 -14.00
N ILE A 755 -19.74 12.84 -13.10
CA ILE A 755 -18.78 13.31 -12.10
C ILE A 755 -19.01 12.55 -10.82
N THR A 756 -17.97 11.93 -10.29
CA THR A 756 -18.04 11.11 -9.09
C THR A 756 -17.15 11.68 -8.00
N ALA A 757 -17.69 11.82 -6.79
CA ALA A 757 -16.93 12.08 -5.57
C ALA A 757 -16.77 10.79 -4.78
N THR A 758 -15.55 10.32 -4.60
CA THR A 758 -15.22 9.13 -3.81
C THR A 758 -14.49 9.54 -2.55
N VAL A 759 -14.99 9.16 -1.38
CA VAL A 759 -14.33 9.46 -0.10
C VAL A 759 -13.02 8.68 0.01
N ILE A 760 -11.97 9.35 0.44
CA ILE A 760 -10.68 8.75 0.76
C ILE A 760 -10.80 8.03 2.11
N SER A 761 -11.33 6.80 2.08
CA SER A 761 -11.70 5.99 3.25
C SER A 761 -11.15 4.56 3.17
N GLY A 762 -10.08 4.36 2.40
CA GLY A 762 -9.46 3.06 2.25
C GLY A 762 -10.12 2.11 1.25
N SER A 763 -11.17 2.57 0.55
CA SER A 763 -11.83 1.82 -0.52
C SER A 763 -12.57 2.78 -1.48
N GLY A 764 -12.90 2.31 -2.67
CA GLY A 764 -13.72 3.05 -3.62
C GLY A 764 -15.25 2.93 -3.40
N ARG A 765 -15.71 2.45 -2.24
CA ARG A 765 -17.11 2.08 -2.02
C ARG A 765 -18.01 3.23 -1.59
N ILE A 766 -17.46 4.22 -0.89
CA ILE A 766 -18.20 5.39 -0.41
C ILE A 766 -18.09 6.49 -1.47
N LYS A 767 -19.10 6.58 -2.32
CA LYS A 767 -19.12 7.52 -3.45
C LYS A 767 -20.53 7.96 -3.78
N ASP A 768 -20.65 9.13 -4.41
CA ASP A 768 -21.86 9.66 -5.01
C ASP A 768 -21.53 10.33 -6.34
N SER A 769 -22.53 10.47 -7.22
CA SER A 769 -22.27 10.90 -8.60
C SER A 769 -23.33 11.88 -9.09
N CYS A 770 -22.90 12.78 -9.96
CA CYS A 770 -23.74 13.73 -10.69
C CYS A 770 -23.57 13.50 -12.20
N GLU A 771 -24.66 13.32 -12.92
CA GLU A 771 -24.67 13.28 -14.39
C GLU A 771 -24.67 14.71 -14.94
N VAL A 772 -23.69 15.05 -15.75
CA VAL A 772 -23.52 16.38 -16.34
C VAL A 772 -23.71 16.28 -17.84
N THR A 773 -24.76 16.93 -18.36
CA THR A 773 -25.01 17.08 -19.79
C THR A 773 -24.45 18.43 -20.25
N VAL A 774 -23.57 18.40 -21.23
CA VAL A 774 -23.03 19.60 -21.88
C VAL A 774 -23.73 19.81 -23.22
N THR A 775 -24.29 21.00 -23.41
CA THR A 775 -24.99 21.38 -24.65
C THR A 775 -24.25 22.48 -25.38
N SER A 776 -24.24 22.42 -26.71
CA SER A 776 -23.67 23.50 -27.57
C SER A 776 -24.53 24.78 -27.58
N GLU A 777 -25.82 24.66 -27.26
CA GLU A 777 -26.66 25.81 -27.13
C GLU A 777 -26.42 26.48 -25.77
N THR A 778 -25.90 27.70 -25.80
CA THR A 778 -26.31 28.68 -24.81
C THR A 778 -27.82 28.75 -24.96
N SER A 779 -28.59 28.06 -24.12
CA SER A 779 -30.00 28.37 -23.99
C SER A 779 -30.01 29.87 -23.72
N GLU A 780 -30.49 30.68 -24.71
CA GLU A 780 -30.64 32.12 -24.45
C GLU A 780 -31.46 32.20 -23.16
N VAL A 781 -30.82 32.67 -22.10
CA VAL A 781 -31.48 32.77 -20.80
C VAL A 781 -32.72 33.60 -21.01
N ASN A 782 -33.85 32.97 -20.87
CA ASN A 782 -35.14 33.60 -21.13
C ASN A 782 -35.50 34.55 -19.97
N LYS A 783 -35.12 35.80 -20.12
CA LYS A 783 -35.37 36.85 -19.14
C LYS A 783 -36.74 37.49 -19.28
N THR A 784 -37.60 36.96 -20.15
CA THR A 784 -38.93 37.57 -20.47
C THR A 784 -39.83 37.62 -19.24
N ALA A 785 -39.87 36.54 -18.45
CA ALA A 785 -40.65 36.47 -17.22
C ALA A 785 -40.13 37.45 -16.16
N LEU A 786 -38.82 37.49 -15.94
CA LEU A 786 -38.17 38.42 -15.02
C LEU A 786 -38.41 39.88 -15.45
N LYS A 787 -38.30 40.15 -16.73
CA LYS A 787 -38.61 41.51 -17.28
C LYS A 787 -40.03 41.92 -16.99
N ALA A 788 -41.01 41.05 -17.22
CA ALA A 788 -42.42 41.32 -16.96
C ALA A 788 -42.67 41.63 -15.47
N VAL A 789 -42.05 40.89 -14.56
CA VAL A 789 -42.16 41.12 -13.13
C VAL A 789 -41.46 42.42 -12.69
N ILE A 790 -40.32 42.77 -13.28
CA ILE A 790 -39.66 44.06 -13.07
C ILE A 790 -40.55 45.19 -13.55
N ASP A 791 -41.12 45.09 -14.74
CA ASP A 791 -42.02 46.12 -15.30
C ASP A 791 -43.27 46.30 -14.43
N GLU A 792 -43.86 45.22 -13.92
CA GLU A 792 -44.94 45.31 -12.96
C GLU A 792 -44.48 45.98 -11.64
N ALA A 793 -43.33 45.60 -11.12
CA ALA A 793 -42.76 46.16 -9.90
C ALA A 793 -42.55 47.70 -10.05
N GLU A 794 -42.08 48.13 -11.21
CA GLU A 794 -41.83 49.56 -11.51
C GLU A 794 -43.14 50.42 -11.55
N THR A 795 -44.28 49.79 -11.74
CA THR A 795 -45.56 50.51 -11.66
C THR A 795 -45.98 50.91 -10.22
N LYS A 796 -45.38 50.24 -9.22
CA LYS A 796 -45.69 50.46 -7.81
C LYS A 796 -45.06 51.78 -7.36
N LYS A 797 -45.83 52.59 -6.57
CA LYS A 797 -45.33 53.84 -6.02
C LYS A 797 -45.16 53.77 -4.52
N LYS A 798 -43.98 54.18 -4.01
CA LYS A 798 -43.69 54.16 -2.59
C LYS A 798 -44.77 54.80 -1.71
N ASP A 799 -45.40 55.87 -2.18
CA ASP A 799 -46.38 56.62 -1.41
C ASP A 799 -47.68 55.84 -1.14
N ASP A 800 -47.92 54.77 -1.94
CA ASP A 800 -49.15 53.98 -1.84
C ASP A 800 -48.96 52.80 -0.82
N TYR A 801 -47.72 52.47 -0.33
CA TYR A 801 -47.43 51.31 0.49
C TYR A 801 -46.75 51.68 1.81
N THR A 802 -46.88 50.80 2.77
CA THR A 802 -46.21 50.94 4.06
C THR A 802 -44.67 50.82 3.94
N ASP A 803 -43.90 51.55 4.73
CA ASP A 803 -42.43 51.51 4.67
C ASP A 803 -41.88 50.14 4.99
N ASN A 804 -42.53 49.36 5.85
CA ASN A 804 -42.16 48.01 6.22
C ASN A 804 -42.28 47.02 5.08
N SER A 805 -43.29 47.14 4.20
CA SER A 805 -43.46 46.30 3.03
C SER A 805 -42.67 46.82 1.83
N TRP A 806 -42.41 48.12 1.76
CA TRP A 806 -41.69 48.76 0.65
C TRP A 806 -40.17 48.45 0.67
N THR A 807 -39.54 48.39 1.85
CA THR A 807 -38.08 48.21 1.96
C THR A 807 -37.65 46.85 1.41
N PRO A 808 -38.24 45.71 1.79
CA PRO A 808 -37.93 44.41 1.18
C PRO A 808 -38.23 44.36 -0.31
N PHE A 809 -39.34 44.93 -0.75
CA PHE A 809 -39.72 45.04 -2.15
C PHE A 809 -38.68 45.81 -2.97
N ALA A 810 -38.23 46.99 -2.50
CA ALA A 810 -37.22 47.78 -3.19
C ALA A 810 -35.88 47.05 -3.29
N SER A 811 -35.52 46.29 -2.27
CA SER A 811 -34.33 45.41 -2.28
C SER A 811 -34.47 44.31 -3.34
N ALA A 812 -35.59 43.59 -3.34
CA ALA A 812 -35.86 42.52 -4.31
C ALA A 812 -35.90 43.05 -5.76
N LEU A 813 -36.46 44.21 -5.98
CA LEU A 813 -36.45 44.87 -7.29
C LEU A 813 -35.04 45.27 -7.73
N GLY A 814 -34.23 45.77 -6.80
CA GLY A 814 -32.84 46.10 -7.08
C GLY A 814 -31.99 44.89 -7.43
N GLU A 815 -32.19 43.76 -6.74
CA GLU A 815 -31.54 42.49 -7.04
C GLU A 815 -32.00 41.91 -8.38
N ALA A 816 -33.32 41.92 -8.63
CA ALA A 816 -33.89 41.44 -9.89
C ALA A 816 -33.36 42.20 -11.10
N LYS A 817 -33.19 43.51 -11.00
CA LYS A 817 -32.54 44.32 -12.04
C LYS A 817 -31.09 43.94 -12.29
N LYS A 818 -30.34 43.71 -11.21
CA LYS A 818 -28.93 43.26 -11.35
C LYS A 818 -28.84 41.92 -12.07
N VAL A 819 -29.73 40.96 -11.75
CA VAL A 819 -29.80 39.67 -12.45
C VAL A 819 -30.23 39.86 -13.90
N TYR A 820 -31.19 40.73 -14.15
CA TYR A 820 -31.67 41.03 -15.52
C TYR A 820 -30.55 41.64 -16.39
N ASP A 821 -29.76 42.56 -15.83
CA ASP A 821 -28.66 43.25 -16.53
C ASP A 821 -27.37 42.40 -16.61
N ASN A 822 -27.27 41.31 -15.86
CA ASN A 822 -26.11 40.40 -15.89
C ASN A 822 -26.23 39.49 -17.13
N GLU A 823 -25.35 39.69 -18.12
CA GLU A 823 -25.28 38.84 -19.31
C GLU A 823 -24.88 37.37 -19.01
N GLY A 824 -24.22 37.14 -17.87
CA GLY A 824 -23.81 35.85 -17.43
C GLY A 824 -24.75 35.19 -16.39
N ALA A 825 -25.94 35.72 -16.17
CA ALA A 825 -26.90 35.11 -15.22
C ALA A 825 -27.42 33.77 -15.76
N SER A 826 -27.48 32.74 -14.89
CA SER A 826 -28.09 31.45 -15.24
C SER A 826 -29.61 31.56 -15.32
N GLN A 827 -30.29 30.62 -15.98
CA GLN A 827 -31.78 30.58 -16.00
C GLN A 827 -32.33 30.42 -14.58
N GLU A 828 -31.66 29.68 -13.72
CA GLU A 828 -32.02 29.50 -12.31
C GLU A 828 -31.94 30.81 -11.53
N ASP A 829 -30.88 31.61 -11.72
CA ASP A 829 -30.80 32.95 -11.11
C ASP A 829 -31.93 33.85 -11.58
N VAL A 830 -32.28 33.80 -12.86
CA VAL A 830 -33.35 34.56 -13.47
C VAL A 830 -34.70 34.14 -12.88
N ASP A 831 -34.96 32.85 -12.77
CA ASP A 831 -36.23 32.32 -12.24
C ASP A 831 -36.35 32.59 -10.74
N ALA A 832 -35.25 32.42 -9.99
CA ALA A 832 -35.21 32.74 -8.56
C ALA A 832 -35.42 34.24 -8.29
N ALA A 833 -34.79 35.09 -9.10
CA ALA A 833 -34.99 36.54 -9.01
C ALA A 833 -36.45 36.96 -9.33
N ALA A 834 -37.04 36.33 -10.35
CA ALA A 834 -38.46 36.54 -10.71
C ALA A 834 -39.39 36.09 -9.59
N ALA A 835 -39.19 34.90 -9.03
CA ALA A 835 -39.98 34.37 -7.91
C ALA A 835 -39.88 35.25 -6.65
N LYS A 836 -38.65 35.69 -6.32
CA LYS A 836 -38.39 36.55 -5.17
C LYS A 836 -39.06 37.89 -5.32
N LEU A 837 -39.01 38.51 -6.51
CA LEU A 837 -39.66 39.77 -6.79
C LEU A 837 -41.18 39.63 -6.80
N ASN A 838 -41.73 38.56 -7.39
CA ASN A 838 -43.18 38.28 -7.35
C ASN A 838 -43.67 38.14 -5.91
N LYS A 839 -42.95 37.45 -5.08
CA LYS A 839 -43.29 37.35 -3.66
C LYS A 839 -43.25 38.70 -2.99
N ALA A 840 -42.23 39.53 -3.24
CA ALA A 840 -42.10 40.84 -2.67
C ALA A 840 -43.22 41.80 -3.16
N ILE A 841 -43.72 41.67 -4.40
CA ILE A 841 -44.89 42.38 -4.91
C ILE A 841 -46.15 41.92 -4.16
N ALA A 842 -46.34 40.63 -3.97
CA ALA A 842 -47.48 40.07 -3.26
C ALA A 842 -47.53 40.47 -1.78
N ASP A 843 -46.36 40.67 -1.16
CA ASP A 843 -46.21 41.09 0.23
C ASP A 843 -46.37 42.60 0.45
N LEU A 844 -46.60 43.41 -0.65
CA LEU A 844 -46.81 44.85 -0.55
C LEU A 844 -48.12 45.18 0.15
N GLN A 845 -48.06 45.93 1.22
CA GLN A 845 -49.20 46.38 1.99
C GLN A 845 -49.50 47.87 1.67
N LYS A 846 -50.68 48.16 1.08
CA LYS A 846 -51.10 49.51 0.83
C LYS A 846 -51.20 50.29 2.13
N LYS A 847 -50.87 51.58 2.07
CA LYS A 847 -51.16 52.50 3.15
C LYS A 847 -52.69 52.62 3.28
N PRO A 848 -53.25 52.52 4.49
CA PRO A 848 -54.69 52.66 4.68
C PRO A 848 -55.13 54.06 4.19
N THR A 849 -55.93 54.09 3.16
CA THR A 849 -56.68 55.30 2.74
C THR A 849 -57.84 55.45 3.73
N ILE A 850 -57.83 56.52 4.47
CA ILE A 850 -58.89 56.88 5.35
C ILE A 850 -60.05 57.34 4.44
N ASP A 851 -60.91 56.36 4.06
CA ASP A 851 -62.20 56.72 3.50
C ASP A 851 -63.23 56.42 4.57
N SER A 852 -64.06 57.42 4.84
CA SER A 852 -64.99 57.46 5.97
C SER A 852 -66.23 56.52 5.82
N GLY A 853 -65.94 55.24 5.33
CA GLY A 853 -67.01 54.30 5.08
C GLY A 853 -66.62 52.80 5.16
N ASP A 854 -65.43 52.52 5.59
CA ASP A 854 -64.96 51.12 5.66
C ASP A 854 -65.25 50.49 7.03
N PRO A 855 -66.01 49.34 7.03
CA PRO A 855 -66.35 48.63 8.28
C PRO A 855 -65.19 47.94 8.96
N ILE A 856 -64.10 47.73 8.26
CA ILE A 856 -62.93 47.03 8.83
C ILE A 856 -62.09 47.95 9.71
N GLY A 857 -61.98 49.24 9.39
CA GLY A 857 -61.32 50.23 10.25
C GLY A 857 -61.99 50.42 11.63
N THR A 858 -63.18 49.86 11.79
CA THR A 858 -64.00 49.94 13.02
C THR A 858 -63.88 48.78 13.98
N ILE A 859 -63.25 47.64 13.57
CA ILE A 859 -63.16 46.41 14.40
C ILE A 859 -61.90 46.36 15.21
N LEU A 860 -60.72 46.78 14.68
CA LEU A 860 -59.47 46.79 15.42
C LEU A 860 -59.42 47.65 16.69
N PRO A 861 -60.18 48.80 16.75
CA PRO A 861 -60.31 49.55 17.99
C PRO A 861 -61.33 48.96 18.97
N LEU A 862 -62.14 47.93 18.56
CA LEU A 862 -63.17 47.33 19.41
C LEU A 862 -62.67 46.14 20.24
N LEU A 863 -61.47 45.61 19.98
CA LEU A 863 -60.84 44.67 20.83
C LEU A 863 -60.33 45.41 22.07
N PRO A 864 -60.62 44.94 23.29
CA PRO A 864 -60.12 45.56 24.50
C PRO A 864 -58.61 45.62 24.48
N ALA A 865 -58.04 46.83 24.41
CA ALA A 865 -56.60 47.03 24.53
C ALA A 865 -56.12 46.52 25.89
N LEU A 866 -55.35 45.50 25.90
CA LEU A 866 -54.66 45.05 27.11
C LEU A 866 -53.71 46.16 27.53
N GLY A 867 -54.00 46.80 28.66
CA GLY A 867 -53.06 47.70 29.31
C GLY A 867 -51.75 46.97 29.70
N SER A 868 -50.67 47.71 29.71
CA SER A 868 -49.34 47.18 30.06
C SER A 868 -49.29 46.47 31.43
N ASP A 869 -50.29 46.72 32.30
CA ASP A 869 -50.34 46.16 33.66
C ASP A 869 -51.31 44.99 33.84
N THR A 870 -51.91 44.46 32.76
CA THR A 870 -52.83 43.33 32.87
C THR A 870 -52.01 42.07 33.05
N GLN A 871 -51.96 41.49 34.27
CA GLN A 871 -51.34 40.19 34.54
C GLN A 871 -52.18 39.11 33.89
N VAL A 872 -51.79 38.64 32.77
CA VAL A 872 -52.34 37.46 32.08
C VAL A 872 -51.32 36.34 32.10
N ASN A 873 -51.74 35.17 32.51
CA ASN A 873 -50.86 34.00 32.50
C ASN A 873 -50.73 33.51 31.05
N PHE A 874 -49.81 34.13 30.32
CA PHE A 874 -49.54 33.85 28.88
C PHE A 874 -48.81 32.50 28.79
N PRO A 875 -49.40 31.51 28.14
CA PRO A 875 -48.98 30.11 28.27
C PRO A 875 -47.80 29.70 27.37
N PHE A 876 -47.45 30.49 26.35
CA PHE A 876 -46.49 30.05 25.37
C PHE A 876 -45.07 30.36 25.81
N ASN A 877 -44.25 29.27 25.80
CA ASN A 877 -42.83 29.37 26.25
C ASN A 877 -41.87 29.80 25.14
N ASP A 878 -42.31 29.72 23.91
CA ASP A 878 -41.58 30.01 22.68
C ASP A 878 -41.85 31.43 22.14
N VAL A 879 -42.60 32.24 22.88
CA VAL A 879 -42.88 33.67 22.55
C VAL A 879 -42.37 34.54 23.67
N SER A 880 -41.26 35.22 23.44
CA SER A 880 -40.60 36.07 24.43
C SER A 880 -41.12 37.53 24.38
N LYS A 881 -41.07 38.22 25.52
CA LYS A 881 -41.38 39.69 25.56
C LYS A 881 -40.44 40.52 24.67
N ALA A 882 -39.31 39.99 24.26
CA ALA A 882 -38.39 40.65 23.33
C ALA A 882 -38.76 40.46 21.86
N ASP A 883 -39.70 39.58 21.56
CA ASP A 883 -40.11 39.30 20.18
C ASP A 883 -41.03 40.41 19.68
N TRP A 884 -40.79 40.90 18.48
CA TRP A 884 -41.55 42.01 17.90
C TRP A 884 -43.05 41.74 17.74
N TYR A 885 -43.45 40.50 17.71
CA TYR A 885 -44.84 40.02 17.59
C TYR A 885 -45.47 39.66 18.95
N TYR A 886 -44.77 39.77 20.08
CA TYR A 886 -45.21 39.34 21.41
C TYR A 886 -46.60 39.94 21.79
N ASP A 887 -46.74 41.25 21.69
CA ASP A 887 -47.98 41.92 22.09
C ASP A 887 -49.16 41.55 21.18
N SER A 888 -48.90 41.32 19.90
CA SER A 888 -49.91 40.87 18.92
C SER A 888 -50.39 39.47 19.23
N VAL A 889 -49.49 38.51 19.46
CA VAL A 889 -49.85 37.12 19.81
C VAL A 889 -50.57 37.07 21.13
N ARG A 890 -50.12 37.82 22.14
CA ARG A 890 -50.72 37.94 23.44
C ARG A 890 -52.14 38.50 23.36
N SER A 891 -52.35 39.52 22.55
CA SER A 891 -53.70 40.19 22.36
C SER A 891 -54.66 39.23 21.67
N VAL A 892 -54.29 38.61 20.58
CA VAL A 892 -55.21 37.72 19.84
C VAL A 892 -55.47 36.41 20.62
N TRP A 893 -54.51 35.89 21.39
CA TRP A 893 -54.73 34.78 22.26
C TRP A 893 -55.71 35.12 23.42
N TYR A 894 -55.46 36.23 24.10
CA TYR A 894 -56.31 36.70 25.18
C TYR A 894 -57.76 36.88 24.76
N ASN A 895 -57.96 37.32 23.54
CA ASN A 895 -59.31 37.49 22.96
C ASN A 895 -59.91 36.21 22.37
N GLY A 896 -59.23 35.07 22.52
CA GLY A 896 -59.70 33.76 22.11
C GLY A 896 -59.72 33.52 20.60
N LEU A 897 -59.00 34.34 19.83
CA LEU A 897 -58.92 34.22 18.37
C LEU A 897 -57.95 33.18 17.87
N ILE A 898 -56.92 32.93 18.64
CA ILE A 898 -55.96 31.86 18.33
C ILE A 898 -55.62 31.02 19.57
N ASP A 899 -55.36 29.75 19.35
CA ASP A 899 -54.77 28.82 20.30
C ASP A 899 -53.34 28.51 19.82
N GLY A 900 -52.41 28.19 20.69
CA GLY A 900 -51.06 27.72 20.27
C GLY A 900 -51.15 26.37 19.57
N VAL A 901 -50.07 25.95 18.96
CA VAL A 901 -49.94 24.62 18.34
C VAL A 901 -49.98 23.52 19.41
N THR A 902 -49.46 23.82 20.60
CA THR A 902 -49.68 23.04 21.82
C THR A 902 -50.16 23.95 22.94
N LYS A 903 -50.50 23.38 24.11
CA LYS A 903 -50.89 24.13 25.28
C LYS A 903 -49.87 25.18 25.76
N TYR A 904 -48.60 24.98 25.40
CA TYR A 904 -47.47 25.76 25.90
C TYR A 904 -46.54 26.32 24.79
N GLU A 905 -46.84 26.05 23.51
CA GLU A 905 -46.03 26.50 22.38
C GLU A 905 -46.91 27.11 21.30
N PHE A 906 -46.51 28.25 20.81
CA PHE A 906 -47.15 28.97 19.72
C PHE A 906 -46.58 28.60 18.36
N GLN A 907 -45.28 28.32 18.27
CA GLN A 907 -44.50 27.99 17.07
C GLN A 907 -44.65 29.04 15.94
N PRO A 908 -44.12 30.25 16.18
CA PRO A 908 -44.34 31.40 15.29
C PRO A 908 -43.81 31.18 13.86
N ASP A 909 -42.81 30.32 13.69
CA ASP A 909 -42.22 30.00 12.39
C ASP A 909 -42.84 28.78 11.70
N SER A 910 -43.84 28.14 12.30
CA SER A 910 -44.51 27.02 11.69
C SER A 910 -45.57 27.46 10.65
N THR A 911 -45.74 26.63 9.61
CA THR A 911 -46.78 26.85 8.61
C THR A 911 -48.16 26.59 9.20
N LEU A 912 -49.11 27.53 9.06
CA LEU A 912 -50.50 27.34 9.43
C LEU A 912 -51.13 26.21 8.63
N THR A 913 -51.78 25.27 9.33
CA THR A 913 -52.61 24.29 8.64
C THR A 913 -53.83 24.97 8.03
N VAL A 914 -54.43 24.40 6.98
CA VAL A 914 -55.65 24.92 6.36
C VAL A 914 -56.79 25.08 7.40
N ALA A 915 -56.88 24.17 8.37
CA ALA A 915 -57.87 24.24 9.45
C ALA A 915 -57.64 25.44 10.39
N GLN A 916 -56.37 25.74 10.73
CA GLN A 916 -56.00 26.92 11.53
C GLN A 916 -56.25 28.22 10.80
N ALA A 917 -55.93 28.25 9.47
CA ALA A 917 -56.22 29.41 8.64
C ALA A 917 -57.74 29.68 8.51
N ILE A 918 -58.57 28.65 8.35
CA ILE A 918 -60.02 28.74 8.33
C ILE A 918 -60.55 29.20 9.69
N LYS A 919 -60.04 28.68 10.83
CA LYS A 919 -60.43 29.11 12.17
C LYS A 919 -60.14 30.62 12.38
N LEU A 920 -58.97 31.03 11.98
CA LEU A 920 -58.56 32.45 12.05
C LEU A 920 -59.47 33.33 11.17
N ALA A 921 -59.71 32.93 9.94
CA ALA A 921 -60.58 33.67 9.02
C ALA A 921 -62.03 33.70 9.47
N ALA A 922 -62.52 32.67 10.17
CA ALA A 922 -63.87 32.64 10.73
C ALA A 922 -64.02 33.46 12.05
N ALA A 923 -62.91 33.70 12.73
CA ALA A 923 -62.86 34.47 13.98
C ALA A 923 -62.65 35.98 13.72
N LEU A 924 -62.07 36.29 12.56
CA LEU A 924 -62.03 37.70 12.03
C LEU A 924 -63.30 38.05 11.33
#